data_e4eb718957e28eb84d6415e4437088f2
#
_entry.id   e4eb718957e28eb84d6415e4437088f2
#
_cell.length_a   1.000
_cell.length_b   1.000
_cell.length_c   1.000
_cell.angle_alpha   90.00
_cell.angle_beta   90.00
_cell.angle_gamma   90.00
#
_symmetry.space_group_name_H-M   'P 1'
#
loop_
_entity.id
_entity.type
_entity.pdbx_description
1 polymer ?
#
loop_
_entity_poly.entity_id
_entity_poly.type
_entity_poly.pdbx_seq_one_letter_code
_entity_poly.pdbx_strand_id
1 'polypeptide(L)'
;MTSTNKYKKKLIEVAIPLEAINAASAREKSIRHGHPSTLHLWWARRPLAACRAVLFAQLVDDPSGYAHKLLDDPKIRARAEADLAVRLKAWRERKADAQGNVPDTPEPTLEDCAADIERKRLFEIIEELVIWENSTNEEVLERARAEIRRSCGGVLPPVYDPFSGGGSIPLEAQRLGLPAYGSDLNPVAVMIGKAMIEIPLKFKDMLPIHPGIKERSFYRNAEGLAEDVKYYGEWMREKAWERIGHLYPQVDLPKEYGGGKGSVIAWFWARTVPSPDPAFSDVKVPIASSFLLSSKAGKEAWIEPIVDRQAKSISYRIRERGTKAEIASAKDGTKAGRGANFRCLISDTAITPDYVKNMGKSGKMGTVLIGIAAEGKGRRIYVHPNAEQESRARSEIPNWKPETNLPNDPRNFWTVDYGLTSFGDLFTDRQLVTLNVFCDLLKDVRGLIAADALSSGRSADDTPLHQGGSGARAYAEAVSVYLAFAIDRSADAWSAQVSWRNSVEASRSTFSRQALPMVWDFVELNPFSNSNGNWTNASVEWVYKSLSAFCPAAPGHIAQGDAQSVRYPGPSVVSSDPPYYDNITYADLSDFFFVWLRRNTREIFPEITGTLAVPKNEELIAAPYRHGGGEKAEEFFLSGMKLAVENMVEQSDPHFPTAIYYAFKQSEIEDQGIVSTGWATFIQAVIESGYEINATWPMRTEKPGRMISVGTNALANSVVLACRVRSNVAETITRAEFIRALKRELPPAIAELQAANIAPADMPQSAIGPGMGVFSRYKKVLESDDSPMSVKTALQLINRELDEYLGGIQGEFDADTRFAITWFEQYGMAKGDYGAADNLARARGISVESVKHAGIIESAAGKVRILPRDELDDDWEPEGDGHLTVWECLQHLVRKYEKDGISHETAVLLKKIDAKAEAVKDLAYCLYDISANKRKDAKEATAYNALIADWTELTRQAAAIHDTSGDRQIRLDI
;
A
#
# COMPACT_ATOMS: atom_id res chain seq x y z
N MET A 1 -34.20 36.14 10.20
CA MET A 1 -33.22 35.56 11.18
C MET A 1 -33.17 34.06 10.91
N THR A 2 -32.35 33.64 9.97
CA THR A 2 -32.13 32.22 9.65
C THR A 2 -31.00 31.71 10.51
N SER A 3 -31.36 30.86 11.47
CA SER A 3 -30.42 30.11 12.29
C SER A 3 -29.65 29.13 11.38
N THR A 4 -28.53 29.58 10.85
CA THR A 4 -27.52 28.68 10.34
C THR A 4 -26.98 27.92 11.56
N ASN A 5 -27.29 26.65 11.67
CA ASN A 5 -26.67 25.74 12.65
C ASN A 5 -25.15 25.74 12.36
N LYS A 6 -24.41 26.65 13.02
CA LYS A 6 -22.97 26.77 12.90
C LYS A 6 -22.34 25.61 13.67
N TYR A 7 -22.13 24.46 12.99
CA TYR A 7 -21.28 23.42 13.55
C TYR A 7 -19.84 23.90 13.71
N LYS A 8 -19.14 23.38 14.70
CA LYS A 8 -17.72 23.67 14.87
C LYS A 8 -16.93 22.92 13.80
N LYS A 9 -16.04 23.63 13.11
CA LYS A 9 -15.09 22.98 12.17
C LYS A 9 -14.15 22.06 12.94
N LYS A 10 -13.82 20.93 12.33
CA LYS A 10 -12.81 20.00 12.83
C LYS A 10 -11.48 20.22 12.10
N LEU A 11 -10.37 19.78 12.68
CA LEU A 11 -9.03 19.92 12.08
C LEU A 11 -8.99 19.42 10.63
N ILE A 12 -9.59 18.26 10.35
CA ILE A 12 -9.62 17.66 9.01
C ILE A 12 -10.28 18.55 7.94
N GLU A 13 -11.09 19.52 8.33
CA GLU A 13 -11.75 20.46 7.42
C GLU A 13 -10.90 21.71 7.15
N VAL A 14 -9.77 21.87 7.86
CA VAL A 14 -8.94 23.10 7.79
C VAL A 14 -7.49 22.75 7.47
N ALA A 15 -6.80 21.99 8.32
CA ALA A 15 -5.39 21.65 8.13
C ALA A 15 -4.98 20.42 8.94
N ILE A 16 -4.04 19.63 8.40
CA ILE A 16 -3.38 18.50 9.07
C ILE A 16 -1.89 18.50 8.75
N PRO A 17 -1.01 17.92 9.61
CA PRO A 17 0.44 17.83 9.34
C PRO A 17 0.72 16.69 8.34
N LEU A 18 0.42 16.95 7.06
CA LEU A 18 0.39 15.96 5.99
C LEU A 18 1.76 15.29 5.77
N GLU A 19 2.83 16.06 5.88
CA GLU A 19 4.21 15.58 5.74
C GLU A 19 4.55 14.48 6.74
N ALA A 20 4.34 14.74 8.03
CA ALA A 20 4.60 13.76 9.10
C ALA A 20 3.74 12.50 8.96
N ILE A 21 2.46 12.66 8.59
CA ILE A 21 1.53 11.55 8.36
C ILE A 21 2.01 10.68 7.20
N ASN A 22 2.44 11.29 6.10
CA ASN A 22 2.92 10.58 4.91
C ASN A 22 4.25 9.86 5.17
N ALA A 23 5.19 10.49 5.87
CA ALA A 23 6.46 9.87 6.25
C ALA A 23 6.24 8.65 7.15
N ALA A 24 5.39 8.77 8.17
CA ALA A 24 5.03 7.65 9.06
C ALA A 24 4.32 6.52 8.32
N SER A 25 3.38 6.84 7.42
CA SER A 25 2.63 5.87 6.61
C SER A 25 3.53 5.09 5.65
N ALA A 26 4.52 5.75 5.05
CA ALA A 26 5.50 5.11 4.18
C ALA A 26 6.42 4.15 4.97
N ARG A 27 6.91 4.59 6.14
CA ARG A 27 7.75 3.77 7.04
C ARG A 27 7.00 2.54 7.54
N GLU A 28 5.75 2.67 7.94
CA GLU A 28 4.93 1.58 8.48
C GLU A 28 4.86 0.38 7.53
N LYS A 29 4.81 0.60 6.21
CA LYS A 29 4.78 -0.47 5.20
C LYS A 29 6.04 -1.33 5.15
N SER A 30 7.13 -0.88 5.73
CA SER A 30 8.38 -1.65 5.85
C SER A 30 8.40 -2.57 7.06
N ILE A 31 7.52 -2.37 8.04
CA ILE A 31 7.45 -3.13 9.28
C ILE A 31 6.89 -4.53 8.99
N ARG A 32 7.66 -5.55 9.32
CA ARG A 32 7.34 -6.94 9.00
C ARG A 32 6.94 -7.78 10.21
N HIS A 33 7.32 -7.41 11.43
CA HIS A 33 7.09 -8.20 12.63
C HIS A 33 6.28 -7.40 13.66
N GLY A 34 5.24 -8.01 14.21
CA GLY A 34 4.38 -7.40 15.23
C GLY A 34 3.39 -6.37 14.71
N HIS A 35 3.35 -6.08 13.41
CA HIS A 35 2.35 -5.19 12.84
C HIS A 35 1.00 -5.92 12.70
N PRO A 36 -0.15 -5.31 13.06
CA PRO A 36 -1.47 -5.93 12.96
C PRO A 36 -1.81 -6.50 11.57
N SER A 37 -1.29 -5.87 10.50
CA SER A 37 -1.47 -6.39 9.14
C SER A 37 -0.83 -7.75 8.90
N THR A 38 0.00 -8.24 9.81
CA THR A 38 0.66 -9.54 9.71
C THR A 38 -0.14 -10.67 10.34
N LEU A 39 -1.28 -10.37 10.97
CA LEU A 39 -2.20 -11.38 11.51
C LEU A 39 -2.71 -12.29 10.39
N HIS A 40 -3.27 -11.70 9.36
CA HIS A 40 -3.79 -12.40 8.18
C HIS A 40 -3.60 -11.51 6.95
N LEU A 41 -3.51 -12.09 5.75
CA LEU A 41 -3.44 -11.32 4.51
C LEU A 41 -4.79 -10.64 4.24
N TRP A 42 -4.73 -9.34 3.92
CA TRP A 42 -5.81 -8.57 3.30
C TRP A 42 -5.23 -7.73 2.16
N TRP A 43 -5.91 -7.64 1.05
CA TRP A 43 -5.40 -7.15 -0.23
C TRP A 43 -5.11 -5.66 -0.25
N ALA A 44 -5.95 -4.88 0.46
CA ALA A 44 -5.83 -3.42 0.56
C ALA A 44 -5.95 -3.00 2.03
N ARG A 45 -4.84 -2.71 2.67
CA ARG A 45 -4.81 -2.18 4.03
C ARG A 45 -4.37 -0.74 4.03
N ARG A 46 -5.12 0.09 4.73
CA ARG A 46 -4.68 1.44 5.02
C ARG A 46 -3.54 1.45 6.03
N PRO A 47 -2.55 2.35 5.90
CA PRO A 47 -1.59 2.60 6.96
C PRO A 47 -2.31 3.01 8.24
N LEU A 48 -1.98 2.36 9.36
CA LEU A 48 -2.59 2.65 10.66
C LEU A 48 -2.27 4.08 11.12
N ALA A 49 -1.07 4.58 10.81
CA ALA A 49 -0.66 5.96 11.05
C ALA A 49 -1.64 6.96 10.41
N ALA A 50 -1.99 6.76 9.12
CA ALA A 50 -2.97 7.61 8.44
C ALA A 50 -4.36 7.50 9.08
N CYS A 51 -4.82 6.30 9.45
CA CYS A 51 -6.11 6.12 10.11
C CYS A 51 -6.16 6.86 11.46
N ARG A 52 -5.10 6.77 12.29
CA ARG A 52 -5.02 7.47 13.58
C ARG A 52 -5.08 9.00 13.42
N ALA A 53 -4.28 9.53 12.48
CA ALA A 53 -4.24 10.96 12.21
C ALA A 53 -5.58 11.50 11.71
N VAL A 54 -6.22 10.79 10.77
CA VAL A 54 -7.52 11.19 10.22
C VAL A 54 -8.60 11.14 11.28
N LEU A 55 -8.69 10.07 12.08
CA LEU A 55 -9.67 9.97 13.17
C LEU A 55 -9.46 11.08 14.22
N PHE A 56 -8.22 11.36 14.62
CA PHE A 56 -7.93 12.47 15.52
C PHE A 56 -8.39 13.80 14.93
N ALA A 57 -8.01 14.08 13.67
CA ALA A 57 -8.36 15.34 13.00
C ALA A 57 -9.87 15.47 12.69
N GLN A 58 -10.57 14.35 12.53
CA GLN A 58 -12.03 14.28 12.31
C GLN A 58 -12.83 14.63 13.58
N LEU A 59 -12.24 14.39 14.75
CA LEU A 59 -12.91 14.56 16.04
C LEU A 59 -12.51 15.85 16.78
N VAL A 60 -11.27 16.31 16.62
CA VAL A 60 -10.74 17.47 17.33
C VAL A 60 -11.17 18.77 16.67
N ASP A 61 -11.69 19.71 17.49
CA ASP A 61 -12.12 21.03 17.03
C ASP A 61 -10.94 21.84 16.46
N ASP A 62 -11.14 22.49 15.30
CA ASP A 62 -10.16 23.44 14.78
C ASP A 62 -10.11 24.72 15.63
N PRO A 63 -8.92 25.22 15.98
CA PRO A 63 -8.75 26.39 16.83
C PRO A 63 -9.39 27.68 16.32
N SER A 64 -9.64 27.82 15.01
CA SER A 64 -10.33 29.00 14.47
C SER A 64 -11.71 29.23 15.09
N GLY A 65 -12.39 28.15 15.52
CA GLY A 65 -13.70 28.23 16.17
C GLY A 65 -13.69 28.79 17.60
N TYR A 66 -12.52 28.86 18.24
CA TYR A 66 -12.37 29.33 19.62
C TYR A 66 -11.15 30.21 19.86
N ALA A 67 -10.59 30.78 18.79
CA ALA A 67 -9.38 31.62 18.80
C ALA A 67 -9.50 32.81 19.79
N HIS A 68 -10.68 33.43 19.89
CA HIS A 68 -10.94 34.50 20.84
C HIS A 68 -10.69 34.09 22.30
N LYS A 69 -10.98 32.82 22.67
CA LYS A 69 -10.72 32.28 24.02
C LYS A 69 -9.24 31.98 24.26
N LEU A 70 -8.50 31.62 23.21
CA LEU A 70 -7.04 31.41 23.30
C LEU A 70 -6.32 32.70 23.66
N LEU A 71 -6.82 33.84 23.23
CA LEU A 71 -6.26 35.17 23.54
C LEU A 71 -6.47 35.61 25.01
N ASP A 72 -7.24 34.88 25.80
CA ASP A 72 -7.32 35.09 27.23
C ASP A 72 -6.04 34.62 27.97
N ASP A 73 -5.26 33.71 27.35
CA ASP A 73 -3.94 33.33 27.85
C ASP A 73 -2.88 34.38 27.45
N PRO A 74 -2.26 35.08 28.46
CA PRO A 74 -1.25 36.11 28.15
C PRO A 74 -0.06 35.61 27.34
N LYS A 75 0.32 34.33 27.46
CA LYS A 75 1.45 33.75 26.70
C LYS A 75 1.09 33.56 25.24
N ILE A 76 -0.11 33.05 24.97
CA ILE A 76 -0.60 32.89 23.59
C ILE A 76 -0.78 34.24 22.95
N ARG A 77 -1.39 35.21 23.67
CA ARG A 77 -1.58 36.58 23.18
C ARG A 77 -0.26 37.25 22.78
N ALA A 78 0.75 37.23 23.66
CA ALA A 78 2.05 37.83 23.37
C ALA A 78 2.74 37.18 22.15
N ARG A 79 2.65 35.86 21.99
CA ARG A 79 3.19 35.17 20.81
C ARG A 79 2.40 35.52 19.54
N ALA A 80 1.08 35.61 19.63
CA ALA A 80 0.21 35.97 18.51
C ALA A 80 0.46 37.43 18.04
N GLU A 81 0.67 38.38 18.97
CA GLU A 81 1.02 39.78 18.66
C GLU A 81 2.37 39.86 17.92
N ALA A 82 3.37 39.10 18.38
CA ALA A 82 4.68 39.04 17.70
C ALA A 82 4.57 38.43 16.27
N ASP A 83 3.82 37.35 16.12
CA ASP A 83 3.60 36.72 14.81
C ASP A 83 2.80 37.61 13.87
N LEU A 84 1.76 38.31 14.38
CA LEU A 84 0.96 39.26 13.63
C LEU A 84 1.81 40.39 13.04
N ALA A 85 2.73 40.92 13.84
CA ALA A 85 3.63 42.01 13.37
C ALA A 85 4.46 41.57 12.16
N VAL A 86 4.98 40.32 12.16
CA VAL A 86 5.74 39.75 11.05
C VAL A 86 4.83 39.53 9.83
N ARG A 87 3.65 38.93 10.03
CA ARG A 87 2.70 38.65 8.94
C ARG A 87 2.16 39.91 8.28
N LEU A 88 1.84 40.93 9.07
CA LEU A 88 1.37 42.22 8.54
C LEU A 88 2.45 42.90 7.70
N LYS A 89 3.72 42.83 8.15
CA LYS A 89 4.85 43.38 7.36
C LYS A 89 4.94 42.67 6.01
N ALA A 90 4.97 41.34 6.01
CA ALA A 90 5.05 40.51 4.80
C ALA A 90 3.81 40.67 3.89
N TRP A 91 2.61 40.86 4.45
CA TRP A 91 1.39 41.14 3.68
C TRP A 91 1.44 42.52 2.99
N ARG A 92 1.91 43.53 3.70
CA ARG A 92 2.08 44.91 3.15
C ARG A 92 3.15 44.95 2.05
N GLU A 93 4.27 44.26 2.23
CA GLU A 93 5.34 44.18 1.23
C GLU A 93 4.81 43.49 -0.05
N ARG A 94 4.15 42.36 0.05
CA ARG A 94 3.50 41.65 -1.09
C ARG A 94 2.48 42.56 -1.82
N LYS A 95 1.69 43.33 -1.07
CA LYS A 95 0.69 44.22 -1.66
C LYS A 95 1.31 45.44 -2.35
N ALA A 96 2.49 45.88 -1.91
CA ALA A 96 3.25 46.98 -2.52
C ALA A 96 3.95 46.56 -3.83
N ASP A 97 4.51 45.33 -3.86
CA ASP A 97 5.27 44.84 -5.02
C ASP A 97 4.37 44.40 -6.22
N ALA A 98 3.11 44.17 -6.01
CA ALA A 98 2.24 43.50 -6.99
C ALA A 98 1.49 44.45 -7.94
N GLN A 99 1.72 45.76 -7.94
CA GLN A 99 1.09 46.74 -8.87
C GLN A 99 -0.38 46.45 -9.25
N GLY A 100 -1.18 45.98 -8.32
CA GLY A 100 -2.61 45.70 -8.52
C GLY A 100 -3.01 44.33 -9.06
N ASN A 101 -2.07 43.41 -9.27
CA ASN A 101 -2.32 42.07 -9.81
C ASN A 101 -2.31 40.91 -8.77
N VAL A 102 -2.28 41.20 -7.47
CA VAL A 102 -2.32 40.16 -6.43
C VAL A 102 -3.74 39.74 -6.13
N PRO A 103 -4.02 38.40 -5.94
CA PRO A 103 -5.28 37.96 -5.36
C PRO A 103 -5.54 38.71 -4.04
N ASP A 104 -6.79 39.13 -3.82
CA ASP A 104 -7.22 39.86 -2.63
C ASP A 104 -7.14 38.93 -1.39
N THR A 105 -5.90 38.79 -0.87
CA THR A 105 -5.67 38.02 0.36
C THR A 105 -6.13 38.83 1.56
N PRO A 106 -6.95 38.26 2.45
CA PRO A 106 -7.43 38.98 3.63
C PRO A 106 -6.24 39.41 4.53
N GLU A 107 -6.40 40.56 5.19
CA GLU A 107 -5.40 41.01 6.16
C GLU A 107 -5.30 40.04 7.33
N PRO A 108 -4.08 39.59 7.74
CA PRO A 108 -3.91 38.70 8.90
C PRO A 108 -4.48 39.31 10.18
N THR A 109 -5.15 38.51 10.98
CA THR A 109 -5.73 38.94 12.26
C THR A 109 -5.01 38.28 13.45
N LEU A 110 -5.21 38.87 14.64
CA LEU A 110 -4.67 38.32 15.89
C LEU A 110 -5.26 36.95 16.22
N GLU A 111 -6.51 36.74 15.86
CA GLU A 111 -7.21 35.45 16.05
C GLU A 111 -6.64 34.38 15.14
N ASP A 112 -6.27 34.71 13.89
CA ASP A 112 -5.60 33.78 12.98
C ASP A 112 -4.26 33.30 13.55
N CYS A 113 -3.46 34.24 14.07
CA CYS A 113 -2.18 33.94 14.70
C CYS A 113 -2.33 33.05 15.95
N ALA A 114 -3.33 33.33 16.79
CA ALA A 114 -3.62 32.52 17.99
C ALA A 114 -4.10 31.11 17.59
N ALA A 115 -4.96 31.00 16.59
CA ALA A 115 -5.41 29.71 16.06
C ALA A 115 -4.24 28.87 15.50
N ASP A 116 -3.32 29.48 14.79
CA ASP A 116 -2.15 28.79 14.22
C ASP A 116 -1.18 28.29 15.30
N ILE A 117 -1.00 29.07 16.40
CA ILE A 117 -0.17 28.65 17.54
C ILE A 117 -0.76 27.37 18.17
N GLU A 118 -2.08 27.35 18.42
CA GLU A 118 -2.74 26.18 18.99
C GLU A 118 -2.79 25.02 17.99
N ARG A 119 -2.98 25.30 16.70
CA ARG A 119 -2.95 24.27 15.64
C ARG A 119 -1.59 23.58 15.57
N LYS A 120 -0.49 24.31 15.72
CA LYS A 120 0.86 23.72 15.81
C LYS A 120 0.98 22.77 16.99
N ARG A 121 0.47 23.13 18.18
CA ARG A 121 0.44 22.24 19.34
C ARG A 121 -0.35 20.95 19.07
N LEU A 122 -1.47 21.05 18.36
CA LEU A 122 -2.28 19.88 17.98
C LEU A 122 -1.56 19.03 16.92
N PHE A 123 -0.80 19.67 16.03
CA PHE A 123 0.04 18.97 15.04
C PHE A 123 1.16 18.17 15.72
N GLU A 124 1.82 18.73 16.74
CA GLU A 124 2.83 18.01 17.54
C GLU A 124 2.25 16.72 18.14
N ILE A 125 0.98 16.76 18.61
CA ILE A 125 0.30 15.55 19.10
C ILE A 125 0.10 14.54 17.97
N ILE A 126 -0.34 14.96 16.77
CA ILE A 126 -0.51 14.07 15.62
C ILE A 126 0.85 13.49 15.20
N GLU A 127 1.90 14.31 15.14
CA GLU A 127 3.26 13.89 14.75
C GLU A 127 3.81 12.79 15.65
N GLU A 128 3.63 12.92 16.97
CA GLU A 128 3.99 11.84 17.91
C GLU A 128 3.06 10.62 17.78
N LEU A 129 1.76 10.85 17.58
CA LEU A 129 0.73 9.82 17.52
C LEU A 129 0.93 8.89 16.30
N VAL A 130 1.41 9.41 15.16
CA VAL A 130 1.60 8.60 13.95
C VAL A 130 2.85 7.72 13.97
N ILE A 131 3.80 7.96 14.87
CA ILE A 131 5.01 7.15 15.02
C ILE A 131 4.61 5.74 15.46
N TRP A 132 5.09 4.72 14.74
CA TRP A 132 4.76 3.31 15.03
C TRP A 132 5.13 2.88 16.45
N GLU A 133 6.30 3.28 16.94
CA GLU A 133 6.80 2.96 18.27
C GLU A 133 5.91 3.51 19.39
N ASN A 134 5.14 4.55 19.11
CA ASN A 134 4.16 5.15 20.03
C ASN A 134 2.78 4.49 19.96
N SER A 135 2.58 3.50 19.09
CA SER A 135 1.27 2.84 18.91
C SER A 135 0.76 2.12 20.17
N THR A 136 1.63 1.85 21.14
CA THR A 136 1.31 1.27 22.46
C THR A 136 1.80 2.15 23.63
N ASN A 137 2.25 3.37 23.35
CA ASN A 137 2.70 4.32 24.38
C ASN A 137 1.50 5.04 25.00
N GLU A 138 1.11 4.63 26.20
CA GLU A 138 -0.09 5.17 26.88
C GLU A 138 0.01 6.67 27.15
N GLU A 139 1.18 7.25 27.37
CA GLU A 139 1.32 8.70 27.58
C GLU A 139 0.93 9.49 26.32
N VAL A 140 1.43 9.08 25.16
CA VAL A 140 1.09 9.70 23.87
C VAL A 140 -0.38 9.49 23.54
N LEU A 141 -0.88 8.25 23.70
CA LEU A 141 -2.27 7.91 23.43
C LEU A 141 -3.22 8.69 24.35
N GLU A 142 -2.88 8.85 25.62
CA GLU A 142 -3.77 9.56 26.57
C GLU A 142 -3.81 11.07 26.29
N ARG A 143 -2.70 11.68 25.84
CA ARG A 143 -2.74 13.08 25.37
C ARG A 143 -3.70 13.26 24.18
N ALA A 144 -3.65 12.34 23.20
CA ALA A 144 -4.57 12.37 22.07
C ALA A 144 -6.02 12.14 22.49
N ARG A 145 -6.27 11.14 23.36
CA ARG A 145 -7.62 10.86 23.92
C ARG A 145 -8.17 12.03 24.72
N ALA A 146 -7.35 12.76 25.46
CA ALA A 146 -7.76 13.95 26.22
C ALA A 146 -8.25 15.06 25.29
N GLU A 147 -7.56 15.34 24.18
CA GLU A 147 -8.01 16.32 23.19
C GLU A 147 -9.31 15.92 22.49
N ILE A 148 -9.46 14.64 22.15
CA ILE A 148 -10.72 14.11 21.59
C ILE A 148 -11.85 14.30 22.59
N ARG A 149 -11.66 13.91 23.88
CA ARG A 149 -12.69 14.09 24.91
C ARG A 149 -13.05 15.56 25.09
N ARG A 150 -12.07 16.47 25.09
CA ARG A 150 -12.29 17.91 25.18
C ARG A 150 -13.19 18.43 24.05
N SER A 151 -12.87 18.02 22.80
CA SER A 151 -13.59 18.46 21.59
C SER A 151 -14.99 17.83 21.48
N CYS A 152 -15.19 16.64 22.06
CA CYS A 152 -16.48 15.93 22.06
C CYS A 152 -17.35 16.22 23.30
N GLY A 153 -16.97 17.20 24.17
CA GLY A 153 -17.76 17.54 25.36
C GLY A 153 -17.83 16.42 26.42
N GLY A 154 -16.84 15.52 26.45
CA GLY A 154 -16.73 14.42 27.41
C GLY A 154 -17.43 13.12 26.98
N VAL A 155 -18.29 13.13 25.98
CA VAL A 155 -18.96 11.95 25.41
C VAL A 155 -18.30 11.56 24.10
N LEU A 156 -17.68 10.38 24.08
CA LEU A 156 -17.00 9.88 22.88
C LEU A 156 -18.01 9.27 21.89
N PRO A 157 -18.08 9.77 20.65
CA PRO A 157 -18.98 9.21 19.65
C PRO A 157 -18.46 7.85 19.14
N PRO A 158 -19.36 6.93 18.75
CA PRO A 158 -18.96 5.71 18.07
C PRO A 158 -18.41 6.03 16.66
N VAL A 159 -17.39 5.29 16.24
CA VAL A 159 -16.86 5.32 14.85
C VAL A 159 -17.44 4.15 14.08
N TYR A 160 -17.86 4.39 12.85
CA TYR A 160 -18.41 3.38 11.96
C TYR A 160 -17.67 3.31 10.61
N ASP A 161 -17.30 2.09 10.22
CA ASP A 161 -16.71 1.77 8.92
C ASP A 161 -17.51 0.67 8.21
N PRO A 162 -18.37 1.01 7.21
CA PRO A 162 -19.16 0.05 6.46
C PRO A 162 -18.36 -0.81 5.46
N PHE A 163 -17.09 -0.48 5.21
CA PHE A 163 -16.19 -1.24 4.34
C PHE A 163 -14.89 -1.57 5.11
N SER A 164 -15.04 -2.23 6.27
CA SER A 164 -13.95 -2.35 7.23
C SER A 164 -12.73 -3.15 6.73
N GLY A 165 -12.90 -4.01 5.73
CA GLY A 165 -11.81 -4.76 5.09
C GLY A 165 -10.87 -5.41 6.10
N GLY A 166 -9.60 -5.04 6.05
CA GLY A 166 -8.59 -5.50 7.01
C GLY A 166 -8.67 -4.89 8.42
N GLY A 167 -9.73 -4.14 8.76
CA GLY A 167 -10.01 -3.62 10.10
C GLY A 167 -9.14 -2.46 10.57
N SER A 168 -8.47 -1.74 9.68
CA SER A 168 -7.52 -0.67 10.06
C SER A 168 -8.19 0.49 10.78
N ILE A 169 -9.30 1.00 10.27
CA ILE A 169 -10.03 2.14 10.84
C ILE A 169 -10.66 1.78 12.20
N PRO A 170 -11.43 0.68 12.33
CA PRO A 170 -11.96 0.28 13.63
C PRO A 170 -10.89 0.00 14.69
N LEU A 171 -9.74 -0.58 14.29
CA LEU A 171 -8.62 -0.83 15.21
C LEU A 171 -8.05 0.47 15.78
N GLU A 172 -7.83 1.48 14.94
CA GLU A 172 -7.28 2.76 15.41
C GLU A 172 -8.32 3.60 16.16
N ALA A 173 -9.60 3.48 15.83
CA ALA A 173 -10.69 4.06 16.63
C ALA A 173 -10.67 3.49 18.07
N GLN A 174 -10.60 2.15 18.19
CA GLN A 174 -10.53 1.49 19.49
C GLN A 174 -9.27 1.88 20.28
N ARG A 175 -8.10 2.01 19.59
CA ARG A 175 -6.86 2.49 20.19
C ARG A 175 -6.98 3.90 20.76
N LEU A 176 -7.71 4.78 20.07
CA LEU A 176 -8.02 6.15 20.52
C LEU A 176 -9.14 6.21 21.59
N GLY A 177 -9.61 5.07 22.08
CA GLY A 177 -10.63 5.00 23.12
C GLY A 177 -12.05 5.20 22.63
N LEU A 178 -12.30 5.11 21.31
CA LEU A 178 -13.61 5.29 20.71
C LEU A 178 -14.33 3.94 20.54
N PRO A 179 -15.61 3.82 20.84
CA PRO A 179 -16.39 2.65 20.44
C PRO A 179 -16.30 2.46 18.93
N ALA A 180 -15.88 1.27 18.50
CA ALA A 180 -15.56 0.98 17.10
C ALA A 180 -16.53 -0.03 16.50
N TYR A 181 -17.22 0.36 15.43
CA TYR A 181 -18.10 -0.50 14.67
C TYR A 181 -17.57 -0.66 13.24
N GLY A 182 -17.57 -1.90 12.75
CA GLY A 182 -17.23 -2.19 11.37
C GLY A 182 -18.16 -3.22 10.75
N SER A 183 -18.35 -3.14 9.46
CA SER A 183 -18.99 -4.19 8.68
C SER A 183 -18.24 -4.44 7.39
N ASP A 184 -18.40 -5.63 6.88
CA ASP A 184 -17.92 -6.01 5.55
C ASP A 184 -18.80 -7.12 4.98
N LEU A 185 -18.96 -7.14 3.68
CA LEU A 185 -19.65 -8.22 2.98
C LEU A 185 -18.83 -9.52 3.02
N ASN A 186 -17.50 -9.38 3.02
CA ASN A 186 -16.56 -10.47 2.91
C ASN A 186 -16.32 -11.15 4.26
N PRO A 187 -16.67 -12.45 4.42
CA PRO A 187 -16.52 -13.15 5.70
C PRO A 187 -15.08 -13.24 6.19
N VAL A 188 -14.07 -13.22 5.30
CA VAL A 188 -12.65 -13.21 5.69
C VAL A 188 -12.30 -11.88 6.36
N ALA A 189 -12.77 -10.76 5.82
CA ALA A 189 -12.60 -9.45 6.43
C ALA A 189 -13.27 -9.38 7.81
N VAL A 190 -14.49 -9.89 7.92
CA VAL A 190 -15.23 -9.95 9.19
C VAL A 190 -14.48 -10.77 10.24
N MET A 191 -13.95 -11.94 9.86
CA MET A 191 -13.14 -12.78 10.77
C MET A 191 -11.86 -12.08 11.22
N ILE A 192 -11.16 -11.40 10.32
CA ILE A 192 -9.99 -10.58 10.66
C ILE A 192 -10.39 -9.49 11.65
N GLY A 193 -11.47 -8.76 11.38
CA GLY A 193 -11.99 -7.71 12.25
C GLY A 193 -12.35 -8.23 13.64
N LYS A 194 -13.07 -9.35 13.77
CA LYS A 194 -13.39 -9.96 15.07
C LYS A 194 -12.13 -10.34 15.85
N ALA A 195 -11.12 -10.90 15.17
CA ALA A 195 -9.86 -11.27 15.81
C ALA A 195 -9.00 -10.06 16.23
N MET A 196 -9.17 -8.90 15.61
CA MET A 196 -8.43 -7.68 15.96
C MET A 196 -9.15 -6.81 16.98
N ILE A 197 -10.48 -6.75 16.93
CA ILE A 197 -11.33 -5.77 17.62
C ILE A 197 -12.07 -6.37 18.82
N GLU A 198 -12.73 -7.53 18.62
CA GLU A 198 -13.61 -8.11 19.66
C GLU A 198 -12.87 -9.03 20.63
N ILE A 199 -12.13 -10.01 20.09
CA ILE A 199 -11.49 -11.07 20.88
C ILE A 199 -10.42 -10.53 21.84
N PRO A 200 -9.49 -9.64 21.42
CA PRO A 200 -8.44 -9.13 22.30
C PRO A 200 -9.00 -8.34 23.50
N LEU A 201 -10.08 -7.60 23.32
CA LEU A 201 -10.72 -6.86 24.40
C LEU A 201 -11.39 -7.80 25.42
N LYS A 202 -12.06 -8.85 24.91
CA LYS A 202 -12.78 -9.82 25.76
C LYS A 202 -11.85 -10.57 26.72
N PHE A 203 -10.62 -10.84 26.30
CA PHE A 203 -9.63 -11.57 27.09
C PHE A 203 -8.41 -10.71 27.46
N LYS A 204 -8.63 -9.39 27.57
CA LYS A 204 -7.60 -8.41 27.93
C LYS A 204 -7.07 -8.64 29.34
N ASP A 205 -5.76 -8.47 29.53
CA ASP A 205 -5.01 -8.52 30.80
C ASP A 205 -5.18 -9.86 31.56
N MET A 206 -5.55 -10.92 30.85
CA MET A 206 -5.70 -12.25 31.43
C MET A 206 -4.40 -13.04 31.38
N LEU A 207 -4.14 -13.86 32.42
CA LEU A 207 -3.04 -14.81 32.43
C LEU A 207 -3.23 -15.90 31.37
N PRO A 208 -2.17 -16.41 30.75
CA PRO A 208 -2.25 -17.60 29.91
C PRO A 208 -2.70 -18.81 30.72
N ILE A 209 -3.24 -19.82 30.05
CA ILE A 209 -3.84 -20.99 30.68
C ILE A 209 -3.01 -22.27 30.49
N HIS A 210 -2.05 -22.28 29.57
CA HIS A 210 -1.26 -23.46 29.24
C HIS A 210 -0.42 -23.95 30.42
N PRO A 211 -0.17 -25.25 30.59
CA PRO A 211 0.69 -25.75 31.63
C PRO A 211 2.15 -25.28 31.49
N GLY A 212 2.83 -25.11 32.62
CA GLY A 212 4.26 -24.73 32.62
C GLY A 212 4.53 -23.22 32.43
N ILE A 213 3.57 -22.38 32.76
CA ILE A 213 3.72 -20.92 32.75
C ILE A 213 4.89 -20.53 33.66
N LYS A 214 5.89 -19.80 33.09
CA LYS A 214 6.92 -19.14 33.90
C LYS A 214 6.26 -18.06 34.73
N GLU A 215 6.60 -17.96 36.04
CA GLU A 215 6.09 -16.93 36.92
C GLU A 215 6.47 -15.53 36.40
N ARG A 216 5.61 -14.99 35.55
CA ARG A 216 5.54 -13.58 35.18
C ARG A 216 4.30 -13.04 35.85
N SER A 217 4.48 -12.09 36.78
CA SER A 217 3.42 -11.58 37.62
C SER A 217 2.33 -10.80 36.88
N PHE A 218 2.54 -10.49 35.57
CA PHE A 218 1.67 -9.57 34.86
C PHE A 218 1.76 -9.75 33.32
N TYR A 219 0.59 -9.83 32.66
CA TYR A 219 0.41 -9.84 31.21
C TYR A 219 -0.48 -8.66 30.81
N ARG A 220 -0.04 -7.85 29.85
CA ARG A 220 -0.79 -6.68 29.39
C ARG A 220 -1.59 -6.98 28.14
N ASN A 221 -2.76 -6.33 28.03
CA ASN A 221 -3.59 -6.43 26.82
C ASN A 221 -3.84 -7.89 26.41
N ALA A 222 -3.45 -8.27 25.19
CA ALA A 222 -3.63 -9.62 24.65
C ALA A 222 -2.39 -10.54 24.82
N GLU A 223 -1.37 -10.15 25.62
CA GLU A 223 -0.14 -10.93 25.78
C GLU A 223 -0.40 -12.37 26.27
N GLY A 224 -1.28 -12.56 27.25
CA GLY A 224 -1.59 -13.89 27.77
C GLY A 224 -2.26 -14.79 26.73
N LEU A 225 -3.20 -14.24 25.98
CA LEU A 225 -3.83 -14.94 24.85
C LEU A 225 -2.81 -15.28 23.76
N ALA A 226 -1.85 -14.39 23.49
CA ALA A 226 -0.79 -14.62 22.53
C ALA A 226 0.15 -15.78 22.94
N GLU A 227 0.54 -15.85 24.21
CA GLU A 227 1.35 -16.96 24.76
C GLU A 227 0.65 -18.30 24.59
N ASP A 228 -0.67 -18.37 24.83
CA ASP A 228 -1.44 -19.60 24.61
C ASP A 228 -1.49 -19.98 23.11
N VAL A 229 -1.71 -19.03 22.22
CA VAL A 229 -1.66 -19.29 20.76
C VAL A 229 -0.31 -19.88 20.35
N LYS A 230 0.78 -19.36 20.90
CA LYS A 230 2.12 -19.89 20.64
C LYS A 230 2.31 -21.30 21.18
N TYR A 231 1.94 -21.53 22.44
CA TYR A 231 2.07 -22.83 23.09
C TYR A 231 1.28 -23.93 22.35
N TYR A 232 0.00 -23.70 22.10
CA TYR A 232 -0.86 -24.66 21.42
C TYR A 232 -0.50 -24.81 19.93
N GLY A 233 0.04 -23.76 19.31
CA GLY A 233 0.63 -23.86 17.97
C GLY A 233 1.81 -24.80 17.90
N GLU A 234 2.71 -24.79 18.89
CA GLU A 234 3.81 -25.77 18.99
C GLU A 234 3.31 -27.18 19.28
N TRP A 235 2.32 -27.33 20.15
CA TRP A 235 1.67 -28.61 20.39
C TRP A 235 1.10 -29.20 19.07
N MET A 236 0.44 -28.40 18.26
CA MET A 236 -0.04 -28.84 16.94
C MET A 236 1.11 -29.30 16.04
N ARG A 237 2.25 -28.62 16.05
CA ARG A 237 3.44 -29.01 15.29
C ARG A 237 3.97 -30.38 15.70
N GLU A 238 4.10 -30.61 17.00
CA GLU A 238 4.53 -31.90 17.54
C GLU A 238 3.58 -33.03 17.14
N LYS A 239 2.28 -32.85 17.30
CA LYS A 239 1.27 -33.82 16.93
C LYS A 239 1.16 -34.03 15.41
N ALA A 240 1.37 -33.02 14.62
CA ALA A 240 1.46 -33.12 13.17
C ALA A 240 2.70 -33.94 12.77
N TRP A 241 3.84 -33.74 13.41
CA TRP A 241 5.05 -34.53 13.17
C TRP A 241 4.85 -36.03 13.49
N GLU A 242 4.19 -36.34 14.62
CA GLU A 242 3.84 -37.70 14.97
C GLU A 242 2.98 -38.39 13.88
N ARG A 243 2.04 -37.64 13.23
CA ARG A 243 1.12 -38.18 12.22
C ARG A 243 1.75 -38.28 10.83
N ILE A 244 2.46 -37.27 10.38
CA ILE A 244 2.89 -37.13 8.98
C ILE A 244 4.39 -36.85 8.81
N GLY A 245 5.21 -36.93 9.87
CA GLY A 245 6.66 -36.70 9.78
C GLY A 245 7.37 -37.60 8.80
N HIS A 246 6.84 -38.83 8.58
CA HIS A 246 7.35 -39.78 7.62
C HIS A 246 7.22 -39.34 6.14
N LEU A 247 6.37 -38.37 5.84
CA LEU A 247 6.24 -37.73 4.51
C LEU A 247 7.35 -36.74 4.21
N TYR A 248 8.15 -36.37 5.20
CA TYR A 248 9.18 -35.35 5.14
C TYR A 248 10.57 -35.92 5.49
N PRO A 249 11.06 -36.93 4.71
CA PRO A 249 12.31 -37.61 5.01
C PRO A 249 13.52 -36.67 4.89
N GLN A 250 14.53 -36.96 5.71
CA GLN A 250 15.83 -36.30 5.61
C GLN A 250 16.57 -36.72 4.33
N VAL A 251 17.57 -35.96 3.91
CA VAL A 251 18.47 -36.29 2.79
C VAL A 251 19.89 -36.51 3.27
N ASP A 252 20.64 -37.34 2.53
CA ASP A 252 22.07 -37.48 2.75
C ASP A 252 22.81 -36.23 2.25
N LEU A 253 23.59 -35.63 3.11
CA LEU A 253 24.43 -34.47 2.77
C LEU A 253 25.73 -34.95 2.14
N PRO A 254 26.22 -34.26 1.08
CA PRO A 254 27.53 -34.56 0.49
C PRO A 254 28.65 -34.47 1.55
N LYS A 255 29.66 -35.35 1.42
CA LYS A 255 30.81 -35.39 2.37
C LYS A 255 31.54 -34.06 2.49
N GLU A 256 31.64 -33.33 1.41
CA GLU A 256 32.23 -31.98 1.33
C GLU A 256 31.51 -30.93 2.20
N TYR A 257 30.24 -31.22 2.56
CA TYR A 257 29.43 -30.36 3.45
C TYR A 257 29.25 -30.96 4.85
N GLY A 258 30.10 -31.91 5.23
CA GLY A 258 30.12 -32.52 6.56
C GLY A 258 29.44 -33.89 6.64
N GLY A 259 28.82 -34.38 5.57
CA GLY A 259 28.13 -35.66 5.52
C GLY A 259 26.95 -35.79 6.51
N GLY A 260 26.41 -36.99 6.65
CA GLY A 260 25.29 -37.27 7.53
C GLY A 260 23.92 -36.92 6.93
N LYS A 261 22.88 -36.88 7.79
CA LYS A 261 21.51 -36.54 7.39
C LYS A 261 21.24 -35.04 7.60
N GLY A 262 20.55 -34.42 6.64
CA GLY A 262 20.08 -33.02 6.72
C GLY A 262 18.57 -32.94 6.59
N SER A 263 17.94 -32.03 7.36
CA SER A 263 16.52 -31.71 7.18
C SER A 263 16.30 -31.00 5.85
N VAL A 264 15.33 -31.45 5.09
CA VAL A 264 14.94 -30.77 3.86
C VAL A 264 14.22 -29.47 4.20
N ILE A 265 14.62 -28.37 3.54
CA ILE A 265 13.96 -27.06 3.61
C ILE A 265 12.84 -27.01 2.57
N ALA A 266 13.16 -27.42 1.33
CA ALA A 266 12.27 -27.28 0.19
C ALA A 266 12.58 -28.30 -0.92
N TRP A 267 11.53 -28.71 -1.63
CA TRP A 267 11.59 -29.48 -2.87
C TRP A 267 11.26 -28.55 -4.04
N PHE A 268 12.09 -28.59 -5.08
CA PHE A 268 11.88 -27.84 -6.32
C PHE A 268 11.23 -28.71 -7.37
N TRP A 269 10.06 -28.31 -7.83
CA TRP A 269 9.28 -29.01 -8.83
C TRP A 269 9.16 -28.22 -10.11
N ALA A 270 9.23 -28.89 -11.26
CA ALA A 270 8.82 -28.32 -12.53
C ALA A 270 7.55 -28.98 -13.04
N ARG A 271 6.64 -28.20 -13.61
CA ARG A 271 5.50 -28.75 -14.34
C ARG A 271 6.00 -29.40 -15.63
N THR A 272 5.28 -30.43 -16.12
CA THR A 272 5.67 -31.16 -17.33
C THR A 272 4.50 -31.26 -18.29
N VAL A 273 4.82 -31.29 -19.58
CA VAL A 273 3.90 -31.65 -20.66
C VAL A 273 4.52 -32.75 -21.51
N PRO A 274 3.76 -33.59 -22.22
CA PRO A 274 4.33 -34.47 -23.27
C PRO A 274 5.13 -33.65 -24.28
N SER A 275 6.19 -34.23 -24.84
CA SER A 275 6.90 -33.56 -25.94
C SER A 275 5.96 -33.34 -27.13
N PRO A 276 5.97 -32.18 -27.78
CA PRO A 276 5.18 -31.96 -29.00
C PRO A 276 5.75 -32.69 -30.23
N ASP A 277 6.96 -33.20 -30.14
CA ASP A 277 7.56 -34.02 -31.19
C ASP A 277 6.99 -35.46 -31.15
N PRO A 278 6.41 -35.97 -32.26
CA PRO A 278 5.84 -37.31 -32.32
C PRO A 278 6.82 -38.40 -31.92
N ALA A 279 8.14 -38.25 -32.20
CA ALA A 279 9.18 -39.23 -31.87
C ALA A 279 9.40 -39.37 -30.35
N PHE A 280 9.01 -38.36 -29.57
CA PHE A 280 9.21 -38.25 -28.14
C PHE A 280 7.91 -37.95 -27.38
N SER A 281 6.75 -38.24 -27.98
CA SER A 281 5.43 -37.92 -27.40
C SER A 281 5.13 -38.62 -26.08
N ASP A 282 5.84 -39.71 -25.80
CA ASP A 282 5.84 -40.49 -24.55
C ASP A 282 6.69 -39.82 -23.42
N VAL A 283 7.57 -38.88 -23.77
CA VAL A 283 8.47 -38.18 -22.83
C VAL A 283 7.78 -36.96 -22.23
N LYS A 284 7.70 -36.90 -20.91
CA LYS A 284 7.27 -35.69 -20.18
C LYS A 284 8.44 -34.71 -20.04
N VAL A 285 8.33 -33.58 -20.68
CA VAL A 285 9.37 -32.52 -20.66
C VAL A 285 9.04 -31.40 -19.68
N PRO A 286 10.04 -30.90 -18.91
CA PRO A 286 9.80 -29.85 -17.95
C PRO A 286 9.57 -28.52 -18.66
N ILE A 287 8.65 -27.74 -18.13
CA ILE A 287 8.41 -26.34 -18.47
C ILE A 287 8.75 -25.50 -17.23
N ALA A 288 9.90 -24.82 -17.26
CA ALA A 288 10.43 -24.10 -16.13
C ALA A 288 10.83 -22.67 -16.54
N SER A 289 10.54 -21.70 -15.69
CA SER A 289 10.94 -20.31 -15.91
C SER A 289 12.42 -20.07 -15.62
N SER A 290 12.98 -20.86 -14.69
CA SER A 290 14.37 -20.77 -14.29
C SER A 290 14.83 -22.08 -13.64
N PHE A 291 16.09 -22.43 -13.86
CA PHE A 291 16.80 -23.47 -13.12
C PHE A 291 17.76 -22.92 -12.06
N LEU A 292 17.77 -21.60 -11.85
CA LEU A 292 18.68 -20.94 -10.92
C LEU A 292 18.18 -21.02 -9.47
N LEU A 293 18.98 -21.62 -8.59
CA LEU A 293 18.67 -21.80 -7.18
C LEU A 293 19.25 -20.70 -6.29
N SER A 294 20.50 -20.28 -6.58
CA SER A 294 21.17 -19.16 -5.92
C SER A 294 21.94 -18.31 -6.90
N SER A 295 21.73 -16.99 -6.85
CA SER A 295 22.51 -15.98 -7.59
C SER A 295 23.44 -15.18 -6.69
N LYS A 296 23.65 -15.60 -5.44
CA LYS A 296 24.56 -14.93 -4.51
C LYS A 296 25.99 -15.12 -4.96
N ALA A 297 26.75 -14.01 -5.03
CA ALA A 297 28.14 -14.02 -5.44
C ALA A 297 28.99 -15.02 -4.62
N GLY A 298 29.67 -15.95 -5.29
CA GLY A 298 30.47 -17.01 -4.69
C GLY A 298 29.68 -18.18 -4.07
N LYS A 299 28.33 -18.18 -4.22
CA LYS A 299 27.41 -19.22 -3.76
C LYS A 299 26.36 -19.55 -4.84
N GLU A 300 26.73 -19.33 -6.11
CA GLU A 300 25.85 -19.62 -7.24
C GLU A 300 25.57 -21.11 -7.29
N ALA A 301 24.28 -21.45 -7.47
CA ALA A 301 23.82 -22.83 -7.61
C ALA A 301 22.66 -22.92 -8.60
N TRP A 302 22.64 -23.97 -9.41
CA TRP A 302 21.55 -24.19 -10.38
C TRP A 302 21.31 -25.67 -10.63
N ILE A 303 20.16 -25.97 -11.25
CA ILE A 303 19.78 -27.29 -11.75
C ILE A 303 20.24 -27.42 -13.20
N GLU A 304 20.99 -28.47 -13.49
CA GLU A 304 21.40 -28.83 -14.85
C GLU A 304 20.57 -30.04 -15.32
N PRO A 305 19.69 -29.87 -16.33
CA PRO A 305 19.04 -30.98 -16.97
C PRO A 305 20.04 -31.82 -17.80
N ILE A 306 20.01 -33.15 -17.61
CA ILE A 306 20.79 -34.11 -18.37
C ILE A 306 19.82 -34.87 -19.26
N VAL A 307 19.94 -34.66 -20.57
CA VAL A 307 19.05 -35.23 -21.59
C VAL A 307 19.72 -36.44 -22.25
N ASP A 308 19.07 -37.63 -22.14
CA ASP A 308 19.42 -38.82 -22.89
C ASP A 308 18.35 -39.10 -23.96
N ARG A 309 18.68 -38.80 -25.23
CA ARG A 309 17.77 -38.98 -26.37
C ARG A 309 17.57 -40.44 -26.73
N GLN A 310 18.56 -41.32 -26.47
CA GLN A 310 18.45 -42.75 -26.76
C GLN A 310 17.57 -43.45 -25.72
N ALA A 311 17.80 -43.15 -24.44
CA ALA A 311 16.97 -43.68 -23.34
C ALA A 311 15.64 -42.94 -23.22
N LYS A 312 15.38 -41.88 -24.00
CA LYS A 312 14.18 -41.02 -23.90
C LYS A 312 13.94 -40.52 -22.49
N SER A 313 14.99 -40.09 -21.80
CA SER A 313 14.91 -39.69 -20.39
C SER A 313 15.56 -38.34 -20.13
N ILE A 314 15.07 -37.62 -19.09
CA ILE A 314 15.62 -36.39 -18.58
C ILE A 314 15.86 -36.55 -17.08
N SER A 315 17.09 -36.38 -16.65
CA SER A 315 17.49 -36.35 -15.24
C SER A 315 18.06 -35.01 -14.85
N TYR A 316 18.24 -34.75 -13.53
CA TYR A 316 18.64 -33.44 -13.04
C TYR A 316 19.84 -33.55 -12.10
N ARG A 317 20.78 -32.65 -12.25
CA ARG A 317 21.97 -32.54 -11.39
C ARG A 317 22.09 -31.11 -10.84
N ILE A 318 22.53 -30.99 -9.59
CA ILE A 318 22.87 -29.70 -9.01
C ILE A 318 24.30 -29.35 -9.39
N ARG A 319 24.49 -28.10 -9.83
CA ARG A 319 25.79 -27.50 -10.15
C ARG A 319 26.04 -26.31 -9.25
N GLU A 320 27.28 -26.17 -8.80
CA GLU A 320 27.79 -25.01 -8.08
C GLU A 320 29.08 -24.56 -8.77
N ARG A 321 29.36 -23.25 -8.79
CA ARG A 321 30.57 -22.65 -9.37
C ARG A 321 30.75 -22.95 -10.88
N GLY A 322 30.08 -22.19 -11.71
CA GLY A 322 30.18 -22.25 -13.14
C GLY A 322 30.54 -20.93 -13.81
N THR A 323 30.56 -20.97 -15.12
CA THR A 323 30.78 -19.79 -15.97
C THR A 323 29.57 -18.88 -15.97
N LYS A 324 29.77 -17.60 -16.29
CA LYS A 324 28.65 -16.64 -16.45
C LYS A 324 27.64 -17.10 -17.50
N ALA A 325 28.09 -17.82 -18.56
CA ALA A 325 27.20 -18.33 -19.58
C ALA A 325 26.30 -19.46 -19.08
N GLU A 326 26.83 -20.41 -18.29
CA GLU A 326 26.06 -21.48 -17.67
C GLU A 326 25.01 -20.93 -16.71
N ILE A 327 25.38 -19.94 -15.88
CA ILE A 327 24.47 -19.27 -14.95
C ILE A 327 23.37 -18.51 -15.70
N ALA A 328 23.71 -17.82 -16.82
CA ALA A 328 22.74 -17.13 -17.65
C ALA A 328 21.75 -18.10 -18.28
N SER A 329 22.23 -19.21 -18.83
CA SER A 329 21.38 -20.28 -19.38
C SER A 329 20.44 -20.88 -18.32
N ALA A 330 20.95 -21.14 -17.11
CA ALA A 330 20.14 -21.63 -16.00
C ALA A 330 19.05 -20.62 -15.57
N LYS A 331 19.34 -19.32 -15.68
CA LYS A 331 18.38 -18.26 -15.38
C LYS A 331 17.17 -18.27 -16.32
N ASP A 332 17.36 -18.63 -17.56
CA ASP A 332 16.31 -18.64 -18.59
C ASP A 332 15.48 -19.95 -18.57
N GLY A 333 15.94 -20.99 -17.89
CA GLY A 333 15.23 -22.27 -17.78
C GLY A 333 14.95 -22.91 -19.13
N THR A 334 13.68 -23.26 -19.39
CA THR A 334 13.21 -23.72 -20.71
C THR A 334 12.44 -22.64 -21.47
N LYS A 335 12.46 -21.38 -21.01
CA LYS A 335 11.78 -20.26 -21.66
C LYS A 335 12.33 -19.98 -23.06
N ALA A 336 11.40 -19.80 -24.02
CA ALA A 336 11.69 -19.36 -25.38
C ALA A 336 11.14 -17.95 -25.67
N GLY A 337 10.50 -17.29 -24.69
CA GLY A 337 9.89 -15.98 -24.83
C GLY A 337 8.93 -15.62 -23.69
N ARG A 338 8.16 -14.54 -23.87
CA ARG A 338 7.14 -14.10 -22.90
C ARG A 338 5.98 -15.11 -22.84
N GLY A 339 5.25 -15.12 -21.71
CA GLY A 339 4.09 -15.99 -21.50
C GLY A 339 4.49 -17.46 -21.35
N ALA A 340 3.66 -18.39 -21.84
CA ALA A 340 3.87 -19.83 -21.76
C ALA A 340 4.62 -20.41 -22.99
N ASN A 341 5.60 -19.67 -23.51
CA ASN A 341 6.47 -20.12 -24.59
C ASN A 341 7.70 -20.83 -24.03
N PHE A 342 7.88 -22.11 -24.36
CA PHE A 342 9.00 -22.93 -23.89
C PHE A 342 9.67 -23.68 -25.04
N ARG A 343 10.81 -24.30 -24.76
CA ARG A 343 11.54 -25.18 -25.64
C ARG A 343 11.56 -26.59 -25.05
N CYS A 344 11.29 -27.58 -25.88
CA CYS A 344 11.38 -28.96 -25.49
C CYS A 344 12.84 -29.38 -25.31
N LEU A 345 13.25 -29.81 -24.12
CA LEU A 345 14.65 -30.17 -23.86
C LEU A 345 15.14 -31.38 -24.64
N ILE A 346 14.25 -32.30 -25.05
CA ILE A 346 14.68 -33.53 -25.73
C ILE A 346 14.72 -33.39 -27.25
N SER A 347 13.78 -32.65 -27.85
CA SER A 347 13.67 -32.51 -29.32
C SER A 347 14.01 -31.12 -29.85
N ASP A 348 14.22 -30.14 -28.97
CA ASP A 348 14.40 -28.71 -29.28
C ASP A 348 13.19 -28.02 -29.95
N THR A 349 12.04 -28.71 -30.02
CA THR A 349 10.82 -28.21 -30.63
C THR A 349 10.17 -27.14 -29.75
N ALA A 350 9.55 -26.13 -30.36
CA ALA A 350 8.81 -25.09 -29.61
C ALA A 350 7.55 -25.65 -28.93
N ILE A 351 7.35 -25.30 -27.67
CA ILE A 351 6.16 -25.58 -26.88
C ILE A 351 5.38 -24.28 -26.80
N THR A 352 4.31 -24.17 -27.59
CA THR A 352 3.50 -22.95 -27.67
C THR A 352 2.54 -22.79 -26.50
N PRO A 353 2.05 -21.58 -26.18
CA PRO A 353 1.04 -21.35 -25.14
C PRO A 353 -0.22 -22.20 -25.34
N ASP A 354 -0.70 -22.32 -26.58
CA ASP A 354 -1.90 -23.11 -26.88
C ASP A 354 -1.68 -24.60 -26.64
N TYR A 355 -0.49 -25.11 -26.96
CA TYR A 355 -0.13 -26.47 -26.65
C TYR A 355 -0.14 -26.73 -25.13
N VAL A 356 0.47 -25.84 -24.33
CA VAL A 356 0.48 -25.95 -22.86
C VAL A 356 -0.93 -25.90 -22.29
N LYS A 357 -1.79 -24.97 -22.78
CA LYS A 357 -3.20 -24.87 -22.37
C LYS A 357 -3.96 -26.15 -22.70
N ASN A 358 -3.81 -26.69 -23.90
CA ASN A 358 -4.47 -27.93 -24.33
C ASN A 358 -4.03 -29.14 -23.50
N MET A 359 -2.73 -29.26 -23.21
CA MET A 359 -2.21 -30.32 -22.33
C MET A 359 -2.75 -30.19 -20.89
N GLY A 360 -2.82 -28.98 -20.36
CA GLY A 360 -3.40 -28.71 -19.05
C GLY A 360 -4.89 -29.09 -18.98
N LYS A 361 -5.71 -28.57 -19.91
CA LYS A 361 -7.15 -28.85 -19.97
C LYS A 361 -7.49 -30.33 -20.22
N SER A 362 -6.59 -31.06 -20.89
CA SER A 362 -6.75 -32.51 -21.11
C SER A 362 -6.18 -33.40 -19.99
N GLY A 363 -5.75 -32.80 -18.86
CA GLY A 363 -5.20 -33.52 -17.71
C GLY A 363 -3.84 -34.18 -17.96
N LYS A 364 -3.11 -33.79 -19.03
CA LYS A 364 -1.80 -34.35 -19.39
C LYS A 364 -0.61 -33.58 -18.79
N MET A 365 -0.85 -32.45 -18.14
CA MET A 365 0.17 -31.72 -17.39
C MET A 365 0.51 -32.49 -16.10
N GLY A 366 1.80 -32.72 -15.86
CA GLY A 366 2.31 -33.39 -14.67
C GLY A 366 3.33 -32.50 -13.93
N THR A 367 4.06 -33.13 -13.01
CA THR A 367 5.17 -32.51 -12.28
C THR A 367 6.34 -33.48 -12.15
N VAL A 368 7.56 -32.97 -12.03
CA VAL A 368 8.78 -33.73 -11.77
C VAL A 368 9.64 -33.00 -10.74
N LEU A 369 10.25 -33.76 -9.83
CA LEU A 369 11.20 -33.22 -8.84
C LEU A 369 12.53 -32.89 -9.53
N ILE A 370 12.98 -31.64 -9.46
CA ILE A 370 14.19 -31.16 -10.17
C ILE A 370 15.35 -30.79 -9.23
N GLY A 371 15.09 -30.65 -7.92
CA GLY A 371 16.14 -30.31 -6.94
C GLY A 371 15.59 -30.28 -5.52
N ILE A 372 16.50 -30.25 -4.53
CA ILE A 372 16.15 -30.23 -3.09
C ILE A 372 17.09 -29.22 -2.41
N ALA A 373 16.55 -28.42 -1.49
CA ALA A 373 17.32 -27.60 -0.56
C ALA A 373 17.27 -28.23 0.84
N ALA A 374 18.41 -28.35 1.49
CA ALA A 374 18.57 -28.93 2.83
C ALA A 374 19.31 -28.00 3.78
N GLU A 375 19.13 -28.24 5.08
CA GLU A 375 19.87 -27.55 6.14
C GLU A 375 21.27 -28.17 6.27
N GLY A 376 22.32 -27.34 6.19
CA GLY A 376 23.70 -27.69 6.47
C GLY A 376 24.25 -26.87 7.63
N LYS A 377 25.46 -27.17 8.08
CA LYS A 377 26.14 -26.43 9.15
C LYS A 377 26.39 -24.97 8.75
N GLY A 378 25.50 -24.05 9.20
CA GLY A 378 25.60 -22.61 8.94
C GLY A 378 25.35 -22.16 7.51
N ARG A 379 24.88 -23.04 6.63
CA ARG A 379 24.58 -22.72 5.23
C ARG A 379 23.45 -23.62 4.68
N ARG A 380 22.81 -23.14 3.60
CA ARG A 380 21.89 -23.92 2.80
C ARG A 380 22.68 -24.78 1.81
N ILE A 381 22.25 -26.04 1.60
CA ILE A 381 22.89 -27.01 0.70
C ILE A 381 21.85 -27.44 -0.33
N TYR A 382 22.25 -27.49 -1.59
CA TYR A 382 21.41 -27.99 -2.66
C TYR A 382 21.86 -29.41 -3.03
N VAL A 383 20.92 -30.35 -3.10
CA VAL A 383 21.21 -31.75 -3.42
C VAL A 383 20.36 -32.23 -4.60
N HIS A 384 20.86 -33.26 -5.28
CA HIS A 384 20.16 -33.85 -6.42
C HIS A 384 18.82 -34.41 -6.00
N PRO A 385 17.81 -34.37 -6.91
CA PRO A 385 16.57 -35.10 -6.67
C PRO A 385 16.83 -36.62 -6.66
N ASN A 386 16.05 -37.35 -5.86
CA ASN A 386 16.11 -38.82 -5.84
C ASN A 386 14.71 -39.42 -5.80
N ALA A 387 14.59 -40.68 -6.21
CA ALA A 387 13.32 -41.38 -6.33
C ALA A 387 12.60 -41.59 -5.01
N GLU A 388 13.31 -41.74 -3.89
CA GLU A 388 12.72 -41.85 -2.55
C GLU A 388 11.96 -40.59 -2.18
N GLN A 389 12.58 -39.43 -2.34
CA GLN A 389 11.96 -38.12 -2.04
C GLN A 389 10.74 -37.85 -2.91
N GLU A 390 10.81 -38.17 -4.20
CA GLU A 390 9.68 -38.03 -5.12
C GLU A 390 8.54 -39.02 -4.80
N SER A 391 8.85 -40.29 -4.52
CA SER A 391 7.88 -41.27 -4.14
C SER A 391 7.17 -40.90 -2.84
N ARG A 392 7.91 -40.43 -1.83
CA ARG A 392 7.31 -39.97 -0.56
C ARG A 392 6.35 -38.80 -0.74
N ALA A 393 6.67 -37.86 -1.63
CA ALA A 393 5.79 -36.73 -1.92
C ALA A 393 4.45 -37.14 -2.54
N ARG A 394 4.38 -38.34 -3.15
CA ARG A 394 3.20 -38.91 -3.83
C ARG A 394 2.58 -40.09 -3.11
N SER A 395 3.07 -40.47 -1.90
CA SER A 395 2.66 -41.70 -1.23
C SER A 395 1.29 -41.67 -0.57
N GLU A 396 0.80 -40.48 -0.25
CA GLU A 396 -0.47 -40.25 0.44
C GLU A 396 -1.45 -39.47 -0.46
N ILE A 397 -2.72 -39.85 -0.39
CA ILE A 397 -3.82 -39.20 -1.08
C ILE A 397 -4.62 -38.43 -0.04
N PRO A 398 -4.93 -37.13 -0.26
CA PRO A 398 -5.72 -36.34 0.69
C PRO A 398 -7.15 -36.87 0.80
N ASN A 399 -7.64 -36.99 2.02
CA ASN A 399 -9.02 -37.38 2.30
C ASN A 399 -10.05 -36.31 1.99
N TRP A 400 -9.59 -35.05 1.83
CA TRP A 400 -10.41 -33.91 1.47
C TRP A 400 -9.57 -32.84 0.71
N LYS A 401 -10.21 -32.17 -0.22
CA LYS A 401 -9.65 -31.00 -0.91
C LYS A 401 -10.74 -29.93 -1.13
N PRO A 402 -10.39 -28.64 -1.23
CA PRO A 402 -11.33 -27.61 -1.62
C PRO A 402 -11.87 -27.84 -3.04
N GLU A 403 -13.18 -28.02 -3.18
CA GLU A 403 -13.84 -28.24 -4.49
C GLU A 403 -14.38 -26.97 -5.11
N THR A 404 -14.36 -25.85 -4.38
CA THR A 404 -14.80 -24.54 -4.89
C THR A 404 -14.03 -24.19 -6.15
N ASN A 405 -14.76 -23.85 -7.22
CA ASN A 405 -14.17 -23.49 -8.50
C ASN A 405 -13.42 -22.16 -8.43
N LEU A 406 -12.31 -22.10 -9.18
CA LEU A 406 -11.63 -20.84 -9.43
C LEU A 406 -12.47 -19.95 -10.34
N PRO A 407 -12.50 -18.62 -10.09
CA PRO A 407 -13.22 -17.68 -10.95
C PRO A 407 -12.65 -17.62 -12.38
N ASN A 408 -13.52 -17.43 -13.35
CA ASN A 408 -13.11 -17.20 -14.74
C ASN A 408 -12.81 -15.71 -14.97
N ASP A 409 -11.86 -15.16 -14.20
CA ASP A 409 -11.37 -13.79 -14.36
C ASP A 409 -10.00 -13.81 -15.05
N PRO A 410 -9.91 -13.44 -16.33
CA PRO A 410 -8.66 -13.49 -17.09
C PRO A 410 -7.61 -12.47 -16.62
N ARG A 411 -7.97 -11.53 -15.74
CA ARG A 411 -7.04 -10.53 -15.19
C ARG A 411 -6.26 -11.08 -14.01
N ASN A 412 -6.89 -11.93 -13.17
CA ASN A 412 -6.35 -12.34 -11.88
C ASN A 412 -6.18 -13.85 -11.72
N PHE A 413 -6.85 -14.69 -12.52
CA PHE A 413 -6.87 -16.16 -12.37
C PHE A 413 -6.43 -16.88 -13.66
N TRP A 414 -5.11 -16.85 -13.94
CA TRP A 414 -4.58 -17.45 -15.16
C TRP A 414 -4.42 -18.97 -15.10
N THR A 415 -4.47 -19.54 -13.90
CA THR A 415 -4.33 -20.99 -13.67
C THR A 415 -5.45 -21.81 -14.32
N VAL A 416 -6.66 -21.26 -14.43
CA VAL A 416 -7.83 -21.89 -15.06
C VAL A 416 -7.58 -22.24 -16.52
N ASP A 417 -6.87 -21.38 -17.25
CA ASP A 417 -6.50 -21.62 -18.65
C ASP A 417 -5.60 -22.85 -18.85
N TYR A 418 -4.93 -23.28 -17.79
CA TYR A 418 -4.00 -24.41 -17.78
C TYR A 418 -4.53 -25.66 -17.06
N GLY A 419 -5.86 -25.71 -16.85
CA GLY A 419 -6.55 -26.88 -16.31
C GLY A 419 -6.57 -27.00 -14.78
N LEU A 420 -6.12 -25.95 -14.04
CA LEU A 420 -6.34 -25.86 -12.59
C LEU A 420 -7.65 -25.11 -12.37
N THR A 421 -8.73 -25.83 -12.07
CA THR A 421 -10.09 -25.29 -12.10
C THR A 421 -10.72 -25.11 -10.73
N SER A 422 -10.15 -25.72 -9.69
CA SER A 422 -10.59 -25.58 -8.30
C SER A 422 -9.47 -25.05 -7.40
N PHE A 423 -9.81 -24.51 -6.23
CA PHE A 423 -8.81 -24.11 -5.24
C PHE A 423 -7.96 -25.29 -4.75
N GLY A 424 -8.51 -26.51 -4.74
CA GLY A 424 -7.78 -27.73 -4.41
C GLY A 424 -6.68 -28.08 -5.41
N ASP A 425 -6.84 -27.71 -6.68
CA ASP A 425 -5.85 -27.97 -7.73
C ASP A 425 -4.58 -27.11 -7.60
N LEU A 426 -4.61 -26.10 -6.72
CA LEU A 426 -3.47 -25.23 -6.42
C LEU A 426 -2.44 -25.87 -5.48
N PHE A 427 -2.70 -27.07 -4.98
CA PHE A 427 -1.86 -27.78 -4.00
C PHE A 427 -1.44 -29.16 -4.53
N THR A 428 -0.30 -29.66 -4.03
CA THR A 428 0.07 -31.06 -4.19
C THR A 428 -0.69 -31.94 -3.18
N ASP A 429 -0.75 -33.26 -3.44
CA ASP A 429 -1.40 -34.19 -2.49
C ASP A 429 -0.78 -34.12 -1.10
N ARG A 430 0.57 -34.12 -0.98
CA ARG A 430 1.27 -33.95 0.30
C ARG A 430 0.93 -32.65 1.02
N GLN A 431 0.83 -31.54 0.28
CA GLN A 431 0.42 -30.24 0.85
C GLN A 431 -1.01 -30.30 1.39
N LEU A 432 -1.94 -30.90 0.65
CA LEU A 432 -3.33 -31.12 1.10
C LEU A 432 -3.41 -32.04 2.32
N VAL A 433 -2.68 -33.14 2.33
CA VAL A 433 -2.61 -34.04 3.50
C VAL A 433 -2.13 -33.28 4.72
N THR A 434 -1.10 -32.47 4.56
CA THR A 434 -0.54 -31.66 5.66
C THR A 434 -1.54 -30.64 6.18
N LEU A 435 -2.15 -29.85 5.32
CA LEU A 435 -3.16 -28.87 5.73
C LEU A 435 -4.37 -29.54 6.39
N ASN A 436 -4.80 -30.72 5.89
CA ASN A 436 -5.88 -31.51 6.49
C ASN A 436 -5.52 -31.92 7.91
N VAL A 437 -4.30 -32.43 8.15
CA VAL A 437 -3.84 -32.82 9.48
C VAL A 437 -3.85 -31.65 10.46
N PHE A 438 -3.40 -30.47 10.03
CA PHE A 438 -3.48 -29.27 10.88
C PHE A 438 -4.92 -28.83 11.14
N CYS A 439 -5.83 -28.92 10.18
CA CYS A 439 -7.25 -28.67 10.38
C CYS A 439 -7.89 -29.64 11.38
N ASP A 440 -7.53 -30.93 11.31
CA ASP A 440 -8.05 -31.95 12.24
C ASP A 440 -7.46 -31.74 13.64
N LEU A 441 -6.17 -31.44 13.76
CA LEU A 441 -5.52 -31.09 15.02
C LEU A 441 -6.09 -29.81 15.68
N LEU A 442 -6.64 -28.89 14.89
CA LEU A 442 -7.30 -27.71 15.46
C LEU A 442 -8.55 -28.08 16.27
N LYS A 443 -9.27 -29.09 15.88
CA LYS A 443 -10.41 -29.64 16.66
C LYS A 443 -9.93 -30.29 17.95
N ASP A 444 -8.86 -31.10 17.86
CA ASP A 444 -8.29 -31.79 19.02
C ASP A 444 -7.74 -30.78 20.05
N VAL A 445 -6.98 -29.78 19.61
CA VAL A 445 -6.38 -28.80 20.48
C VAL A 445 -7.43 -27.89 21.15
N ARG A 446 -8.56 -27.59 20.46
CA ARG A 446 -9.66 -26.83 21.05
C ARG A 446 -10.23 -27.52 22.29
N GLY A 447 -10.38 -28.85 22.26
CA GLY A 447 -10.78 -29.64 23.43
C GLY A 447 -9.74 -29.54 24.56
N LEU A 448 -8.46 -29.64 24.25
CA LEU A 448 -7.37 -29.51 25.22
C LEU A 448 -7.35 -28.11 25.86
N ILE A 449 -7.47 -27.03 25.05
CA ILE A 449 -7.52 -25.64 25.56
C ILE A 449 -8.71 -25.45 26.51
N ALA A 450 -9.88 -26.01 26.20
CA ALA A 450 -11.04 -25.92 27.08
C ALA A 450 -10.79 -26.59 28.42
N ALA A 451 -10.14 -27.77 28.43
CA ALA A 451 -9.79 -28.51 29.66
C ALA A 451 -8.73 -27.74 30.49
N ASP A 452 -7.69 -27.22 29.84
CA ASP A 452 -6.65 -26.43 30.53
C ASP A 452 -7.22 -25.10 31.05
N ALA A 453 -8.16 -24.47 30.33
CA ALA A 453 -8.85 -23.28 30.78
C ALA A 453 -9.67 -23.54 32.06
N LEU A 454 -10.40 -24.64 32.12
CA LEU A 454 -11.10 -25.04 33.36
C LEU A 454 -10.12 -25.29 34.50
N SER A 455 -9.02 -26.00 34.20
CA SER A 455 -8.00 -26.32 35.21
C SER A 455 -7.27 -25.09 35.76
N SER A 456 -7.15 -24.03 34.94
CA SER A 456 -6.61 -22.73 35.36
C SER A 456 -7.60 -21.85 36.13
N GLY A 457 -8.83 -22.35 36.35
CA GLY A 457 -9.87 -21.62 37.11
C GLY A 457 -10.77 -20.70 36.29
N ARG A 458 -10.78 -20.83 34.93
CA ARG A 458 -11.79 -20.12 34.13
C ARG A 458 -13.19 -20.67 34.37
N SER A 459 -14.20 -19.83 34.20
CA SER A 459 -15.60 -20.20 34.35
C SER A 459 -15.98 -21.38 33.43
N ALA A 460 -16.78 -22.31 33.97
CA ALA A 460 -17.36 -23.44 33.21
C ALA A 460 -18.57 -23.02 32.36
N ASP A 461 -18.82 -21.70 32.18
CA ASP A 461 -19.83 -21.19 31.27
C ASP A 461 -19.62 -21.71 29.85
N ASP A 462 -20.64 -22.43 29.35
CA ASP A 462 -20.63 -23.08 28.01
C ASP A 462 -21.19 -22.16 26.91
N THR A 463 -21.40 -20.87 27.20
CA THR A 463 -21.82 -19.90 26.19
C THR A 463 -20.74 -19.74 25.12
N PRO A 464 -21.07 -19.97 23.83
CA PRO A 464 -20.07 -19.88 22.77
C PRO A 464 -19.62 -18.44 22.54
N LEU A 465 -18.43 -18.30 21.93
CA LEU A 465 -17.80 -17.01 21.66
C LEU A 465 -18.70 -16.06 20.86
N HIS A 466 -19.37 -16.55 19.80
CA HIS A 466 -20.28 -15.76 18.95
C HIS A 466 -21.55 -15.28 19.66
N GLN A 467 -21.93 -15.90 20.77
CA GLN A 467 -23.06 -15.47 21.62
C GLN A 467 -22.61 -14.62 22.80
N GLY A 468 -21.36 -14.14 22.79
CA GLY A 468 -20.84 -13.28 23.83
C GLY A 468 -20.16 -14.00 25.01
N GLY A 469 -20.06 -15.33 25.00
CA GLY A 469 -19.39 -16.12 26.03
C GLY A 469 -17.97 -15.67 26.36
N SER A 470 -17.55 -15.87 27.63
CA SER A 470 -16.19 -15.54 28.12
C SER A 470 -15.59 -16.68 28.98
N GLY A 471 -16.29 -17.79 29.12
CA GLY A 471 -15.85 -18.98 29.85
C GLY A 471 -14.79 -19.80 29.12
N ALA A 472 -14.51 -21.01 29.63
CA ALA A 472 -13.48 -21.91 29.08
C ALA A 472 -13.73 -22.28 27.60
N ARG A 473 -14.99 -22.53 27.23
CA ARG A 473 -15.37 -22.82 25.83
C ARG A 473 -15.07 -21.61 24.93
N ALA A 474 -15.54 -20.43 25.25
CA ALA A 474 -15.34 -19.23 24.45
C ALA A 474 -13.85 -18.87 24.32
N TYR A 475 -13.06 -19.13 25.37
CA TYR A 475 -11.60 -18.96 25.30
C TYR A 475 -10.94 -19.93 24.35
N ALA A 476 -11.31 -21.22 24.41
CA ALA A 476 -10.81 -22.23 23.49
C ALA A 476 -11.19 -21.92 22.03
N GLU A 477 -12.40 -21.45 21.81
CA GLU A 477 -12.85 -20.97 20.49
C GLU A 477 -12.02 -19.76 20.03
N ALA A 478 -11.72 -18.80 20.91
CA ALA A 478 -10.90 -17.64 20.61
C ALA A 478 -9.47 -18.02 20.19
N VAL A 479 -8.77 -18.86 20.96
CA VAL A 479 -7.43 -19.35 20.59
C VAL A 479 -7.49 -20.09 19.26
N SER A 480 -8.54 -20.89 19.01
CA SER A 480 -8.73 -21.64 17.77
C SER A 480 -8.87 -20.73 16.54
N VAL A 481 -9.46 -19.54 16.66
CA VAL A 481 -9.53 -18.55 15.56
C VAL A 481 -8.13 -18.11 15.12
N TYR A 482 -7.23 -17.83 16.06
CA TYR A 482 -5.86 -17.44 15.73
C TYR A 482 -5.04 -18.60 15.16
N LEU A 483 -5.25 -19.81 15.63
CA LEU A 483 -4.62 -21.00 15.05
C LEU A 483 -5.18 -21.32 13.65
N ALA A 484 -6.45 -21.03 13.37
CA ALA A 484 -7.01 -21.10 12.02
C ALA A 484 -6.33 -20.10 11.07
N PHE A 485 -6.03 -18.88 11.53
CA PHE A 485 -5.24 -17.94 10.74
C PHE A 485 -3.80 -18.41 10.50
N ALA A 486 -3.19 -19.13 11.44
CA ALA A 486 -1.90 -19.77 11.21
C ALA A 486 -1.97 -20.85 10.11
N ILE A 487 -3.09 -21.60 10.03
CA ILE A 487 -3.34 -22.55 8.93
C ILE A 487 -3.49 -21.82 7.59
N ASP A 488 -4.25 -20.73 7.54
CA ASP A 488 -4.43 -19.91 6.32
C ASP A 488 -3.10 -19.34 5.81
N ARG A 489 -2.27 -18.83 6.73
CA ARG A 489 -0.92 -18.36 6.39
C ARG A 489 -0.05 -19.50 5.84
N SER A 490 -0.23 -20.70 6.38
CA SER A 490 0.44 -21.91 5.89
C SER A 490 -0.06 -22.27 4.50
N ALA A 491 -1.35 -22.18 4.22
CA ALA A 491 -1.90 -22.40 2.88
C ALA A 491 -1.31 -21.44 1.84
N ASP A 492 -1.13 -20.15 2.19
CA ASP A 492 -0.44 -19.18 1.32
C ASP A 492 1.04 -19.52 1.09
N ALA A 493 1.71 -20.11 2.08
CA ALA A 493 3.11 -20.50 2.00
C ALA A 493 3.36 -21.90 1.38
N TRP A 494 2.37 -22.79 1.41
CA TRP A 494 2.54 -24.23 1.05
C TRP A 494 1.77 -24.63 -0.21
N SER A 495 1.36 -23.73 -1.09
CA SER A 495 0.70 -24.10 -2.35
C SER A 495 1.71 -24.44 -3.45
N ALA A 496 1.24 -25.09 -4.53
CA ALA A 496 1.99 -25.29 -5.77
C ALA A 496 2.03 -24.01 -6.65
N GLN A 497 1.75 -22.84 -6.07
CA GLN A 497 1.93 -21.51 -6.67
C GLN A 497 3.04 -20.71 -5.95
N VAL A 498 3.77 -21.34 -5.03
CA VAL A 498 4.92 -20.75 -4.33
C VAL A 498 6.14 -20.81 -5.23
N SER A 499 6.82 -19.67 -5.45
CA SER A 499 8.03 -19.58 -6.28
C SER A 499 9.28 -19.31 -5.44
N TRP A 500 10.47 -19.46 -6.05
CA TRP A 500 11.75 -19.26 -5.39
C TRP A 500 12.42 -17.95 -5.80
N ARG A 501 12.95 -17.21 -4.82
CA ARG A 501 13.78 -16.03 -5.06
C ARG A 501 15.26 -16.38 -4.88
N ASN A 502 15.94 -16.60 -5.97
CA ASN A 502 17.35 -17.03 -6.01
C ASN A 502 18.31 -15.99 -5.41
N SER A 503 18.01 -14.69 -5.49
CA SER A 503 18.86 -13.62 -4.95
C SER A 503 18.94 -13.60 -3.42
N VAL A 504 17.89 -14.05 -2.74
CA VAL A 504 17.82 -14.12 -1.25
C VAL A 504 17.68 -15.55 -0.74
N GLU A 505 17.54 -16.53 -1.65
CA GLU A 505 17.33 -17.95 -1.35
C GLU A 505 16.12 -18.18 -0.42
N ALA A 506 14.98 -17.59 -0.76
CA ALA A 506 13.75 -17.68 0.01
C ALA A 506 12.54 -17.91 -0.89
N SER A 507 11.53 -18.55 -0.35
CA SER A 507 10.24 -18.70 -1.00
C SER A 507 9.51 -17.36 -1.15
N ARG A 508 8.65 -17.28 -2.16
CA ARG A 508 7.67 -16.23 -2.36
C ARG A 508 6.30 -16.87 -2.31
N SER A 509 5.47 -16.43 -1.37
CA SER A 509 4.13 -16.98 -1.15
C SER A 509 3.22 -16.88 -2.38
N THR A 510 2.12 -17.60 -2.36
CA THR A 510 1.08 -17.64 -3.40
C THR A 510 0.64 -16.25 -3.81
N PHE A 511 0.28 -15.43 -2.84
CA PHE A 511 -0.11 -14.04 -3.07
C PHE A 511 1.05 -13.05 -2.95
N SER A 512 2.06 -13.23 -3.78
CA SER A 512 3.07 -12.18 -4.00
C SER A 512 2.52 -10.98 -4.78
N ARG A 513 1.34 -11.13 -5.38
CA ARG A 513 0.52 -10.16 -6.11
C ARG A 513 -0.93 -10.35 -5.71
N GLN A 514 -1.79 -9.43 -6.07
CA GLN A 514 -3.24 -9.52 -5.95
C GLN A 514 -3.84 -10.34 -7.13
N ALA A 515 -3.26 -11.49 -7.40
CA ALA A 515 -3.62 -12.40 -8.50
C ALA A 515 -3.04 -13.79 -8.27
N LEU A 516 -3.60 -14.81 -8.92
CA LEU A 516 -3.09 -16.19 -8.99
C LEU A 516 -2.49 -16.47 -10.38
N PRO A 517 -1.22 -16.06 -10.63
CA PRO A 517 -0.54 -16.37 -11.88
C PRO A 517 -0.19 -17.86 -11.96
N MET A 518 -0.04 -18.39 -13.18
CA MET A 518 0.49 -19.73 -13.36
C MET A 518 1.97 -19.78 -13.01
N VAL A 519 2.35 -20.67 -12.10
CA VAL A 519 3.74 -20.94 -11.70
C VAL A 519 4.19 -22.27 -12.32
N TRP A 520 5.26 -22.21 -13.10
CA TRP A 520 5.77 -23.35 -13.86
C TRP A 520 6.76 -24.19 -13.08
N ASP A 521 7.61 -23.53 -12.30
CA ASP A 521 8.59 -24.10 -11.39
C ASP A 521 8.23 -23.63 -9.98
N PHE A 522 7.62 -24.52 -9.20
CA PHE A 522 7.16 -24.20 -7.86
C PHE A 522 8.01 -24.84 -6.77
N VAL A 523 7.89 -24.32 -5.57
CA VAL A 523 8.64 -24.79 -4.40
C VAL A 523 7.68 -25.32 -3.35
N GLU A 524 7.88 -26.57 -2.95
CA GLU A 524 7.17 -27.18 -1.86
C GLU A 524 8.02 -27.09 -0.58
N LEU A 525 7.54 -26.38 0.43
CA LEU A 525 8.26 -26.14 1.68
C LEU A 525 8.01 -27.24 2.71
N ASN A 526 8.99 -27.47 3.57
CA ASN A 526 8.86 -28.38 4.69
C ASN A 526 8.28 -27.66 5.92
N PRO A 527 7.06 -28.01 6.37
CA PRO A 527 6.42 -27.43 7.55
C PRO A 527 7.22 -27.57 8.85
N PHE A 528 8.09 -28.57 8.93
CA PHE A 528 8.82 -28.99 10.11
C PHE A 528 10.30 -28.56 10.13
N SER A 529 10.79 -27.92 9.05
CA SER A 529 12.17 -27.41 8.98
C SER A 529 12.36 -26.24 9.95
N ASN A 530 13.63 -25.86 10.21
CA ASN A 530 13.96 -24.65 10.97
C ASN A 530 14.12 -23.40 10.10
N SER A 531 13.76 -23.48 8.82
CA SER A 531 13.88 -22.43 7.82
C SER A 531 12.60 -21.63 7.63
N ASN A 532 12.67 -20.53 6.85
CA ASN A 532 11.50 -19.73 6.49
C ASN A 532 10.45 -20.59 5.77
N GLY A 533 9.19 -20.38 6.09
CA GLY A 533 8.06 -21.11 5.49
C GLY A 533 7.59 -22.32 6.31
N ASN A 534 8.21 -22.59 7.46
CA ASN A 534 7.75 -23.60 8.40
C ASN A 534 6.51 -23.15 9.19
N TRP A 535 5.89 -24.10 9.92
CA TRP A 535 4.70 -23.83 10.74
C TRP A 535 4.98 -22.80 11.84
N THR A 536 6.04 -23.00 12.63
CA THR A 536 6.35 -22.13 13.78
C THR A 536 6.69 -20.71 13.34
N ASN A 537 7.77 -20.56 12.55
CA ASN A 537 8.36 -19.25 12.27
C ASN A 537 7.58 -18.45 11.21
N ALA A 538 6.89 -19.12 10.28
CA ALA A 538 6.17 -18.43 9.20
C ALA A 538 4.69 -18.22 9.49
N SER A 539 4.10 -18.98 10.41
CA SER A 539 2.67 -18.91 10.70
C SER A 539 2.40 -18.53 12.15
N VAL A 540 2.67 -19.41 13.11
CA VAL A 540 2.33 -19.19 14.53
C VAL A 540 3.03 -17.95 15.11
N GLU A 541 4.33 -17.79 14.87
CA GLU A 541 5.11 -16.66 15.41
C GLU A 541 4.64 -15.30 14.87
N TRP A 542 4.14 -15.25 13.64
CA TRP A 542 3.57 -14.03 13.08
C TRP A 542 2.24 -13.67 13.73
N VAL A 543 1.37 -14.65 13.93
CA VAL A 543 0.10 -14.49 14.63
C VAL A 543 0.36 -14.03 16.07
N TYR A 544 1.28 -14.71 16.78
CA TYR A 544 1.73 -14.36 18.13
C TYR A 544 2.19 -12.91 18.25
N LYS A 545 3.12 -12.49 17.40
CA LYS A 545 3.67 -11.12 17.42
C LYS A 545 2.63 -10.05 17.07
N SER A 546 1.72 -10.37 16.15
CA SER A 546 0.63 -9.46 15.79
C SER A 546 -0.34 -9.29 16.94
N LEU A 547 -0.75 -10.41 17.57
CA LEU A 547 -1.67 -10.41 18.71
C LEU A 547 -1.10 -9.68 19.92
N SER A 548 0.20 -9.83 20.20
CA SER A 548 0.89 -9.13 21.29
C SER A 548 0.94 -7.59 21.12
N ALA A 549 0.71 -7.09 19.90
CA ALA A 549 0.72 -5.65 19.60
C ALA A 549 -0.67 -5.00 19.70
N PHE A 550 -1.74 -5.76 19.98
CA PHE A 550 -3.07 -5.20 20.16
C PHE A 550 -3.23 -4.56 21.52
N CYS A 551 -3.74 -3.32 21.53
CA CYS A 551 -3.96 -2.50 22.73
C CYS A 551 -5.41 -1.97 22.72
N PRO A 552 -6.42 -2.82 23.01
CA PRO A 552 -7.81 -2.41 22.98
C PRO A 552 -8.13 -1.50 24.18
N ALA A 553 -8.64 -0.29 23.90
CA ALA A 553 -8.99 0.71 24.93
C ALA A 553 -10.50 1.00 25.00
N ALA A 554 -11.30 0.53 24.04
CA ALA A 554 -12.74 0.75 23.99
C ALA A 554 -13.48 -0.46 23.39
N PRO A 555 -14.81 -0.57 23.58
CA PRO A 555 -15.61 -1.61 22.94
C PRO A 555 -15.51 -1.56 21.41
N GLY A 556 -15.61 -2.72 20.78
CA GLY A 556 -15.66 -2.85 19.33
C GLY A 556 -16.57 -3.99 18.89
N HIS A 557 -17.18 -3.84 17.72
CA HIS A 557 -18.06 -4.84 17.13
C HIS A 557 -17.92 -4.87 15.62
N ILE A 558 -17.75 -6.08 15.06
CA ILE A 558 -17.62 -6.32 13.62
C ILE A 558 -18.70 -7.31 13.18
N ALA A 559 -19.45 -6.94 12.15
CA ALA A 559 -20.53 -7.77 11.60
C ALA A 559 -20.36 -8.02 10.10
N GLN A 560 -20.89 -9.13 9.61
CA GLN A 560 -21.09 -9.31 8.19
C GLN A 560 -22.33 -8.53 7.74
N GLY A 561 -22.19 -7.68 6.73
CA GLY A 561 -23.29 -6.88 6.23
C GLY A 561 -22.96 -6.19 4.93
N ASP A 562 -24.00 -5.93 4.15
CA ASP A 562 -23.93 -5.14 2.93
C ASP A 562 -23.99 -3.65 3.28
N ALA A 563 -23.00 -2.88 2.86
CA ALA A 563 -22.91 -1.44 3.11
C ALA A 563 -24.13 -0.65 2.57
N GLN A 564 -24.85 -1.19 1.60
CA GLN A 564 -26.05 -0.58 1.05
C GLN A 564 -27.25 -0.60 2.01
N SER A 565 -27.23 -1.51 3.00
CA SER A 565 -28.42 -1.76 3.84
C SER A 565 -28.13 -1.93 5.32
N VAL A 566 -26.90 -2.22 5.72
CA VAL A 566 -26.55 -2.45 7.14
C VAL A 566 -26.79 -1.21 8.00
N ARG A 567 -27.35 -1.40 9.21
CA ARG A 567 -27.66 -0.33 10.16
C ARG A 567 -26.97 -0.58 11.47
N TYR A 568 -26.49 0.50 12.10
CA TYR A 568 -25.98 0.50 13.47
C TYR A 568 -26.88 1.34 14.39
N PRO A 569 -26.91 1.04 15.67
CA PRO A 569 -27.69 1.80 16.63
C PRO A 569 -27.13 3.22 16.82
N GLY A 570 -27.85 4.22 16.33
CA GLY A 570 -27.55 5.64 16.54
C GLY A 570 -26.56 6.26 15.56
N PRO A 571 -26.47 7.60 15.60
CA PRO A 571 -25.55 8.35 14.75
C PRO A 571 -24.10 8.08 15.13
N SER A 572 -23.24 7.95 14.11
CA SER A 572 -21.83 7.60 14.25
C SER A 572 -20.92 8.54 13.46
N VAL A 573 -19.67 8.64 13.89
CA VAL A 573 -18.62 9.26 13.08
C VAL A 573 -18.22 8.28 11.98
N VAL A 574 -18.57 8.57 10.74
CA VAL A 574 -18.27 7.69 9.61
C VAL A 574 -16.85 7.97 9.11
N SER A 575 -16.04 6.92 9.04
CA SER A 575 -14.69 6.94 8.44
C SER A 575 -14.51 5.63 7.70
N SER A 576 -14.33 5.65 6.36
CA SER A 576 -14.46 4.44 5.55
C SER A 576 -13.60 4.44 4.29
N ASP A 577 -13.16 3.24 3.89
CA ASP A 577 -12.32 2.97 2.72
C ASP A 577 -13.07 2.04 1.73
N PRO A 578 -13.98 2.59 0.90
CA PRO A 578 -14.79 1.79 0.00
C PRO A 578 -13.95 1.16 -1.12
N PRO A 579 -14.47 0.12 -1.82
CA PRO A 579 -13.78 -0.47 -2.97
C PRO A 579 -13.54 0.54 -4.10
N TYR A 580 -12.40 0.38 -4.82
CA TYR A 580 -12.00 1.28 -5.90
C TYR A 580 -12.40 0.72 -7.26
N TYR A 581 -13.56 1.11 -7.75
CA TYR A 581 -14.13 0.79 -9.05
C TYR A 581 -13.87 -0.65 -9.52
N ASP A 582 -12.85 -0.92 -10.34
CA ASP A 582 -12.53 -2.25 -10.91
C ASP A 582 -11.20 -2.85 -10.39
N ASN A 583 -10.60 -2.26 -9.34
CA ASN A 583 -9.20 -2.49 -9.01
C ASN A 583 -8.89 -3.92 -8.54
N ILE A 584 -9.66 -4.45 -7.58
CA ILE A 584 -9.42 -5.76 -6.94
C ILE A 584 -10.74 -6.48 -6.75
N THR A 585 -10.85 -7.72 -7.23
CA THR A 585 -11.99 -8.62 -6.98
C THR A 585 -11.75 -9.36 -5.65
N TYR A 586 -12.04 -8.66 -4.53
CA TYR A 586 -11.72 -9.18 -3.18
C TYR A 586 -12.37 -10.53 -2.89
N ALA A 587 -13.63 -10.70 -3.26
CA ALA A 587 -14.38 -11.92 -3.01
C ALA A 587 -13.74 -13.13 -3.70
N ASP A 588 -13.28 -12.97 -4.95
CA ASP A 588 -12.65 -14.06 -5.70
C ASP A 588 -11.32 -14.50 -5.07
N LEU A 589 -10.49 -13.52 -4.70
CA LEU A 589 -9.20 -13.81 -4.09
C LEU A 589 -9.35 -14.36 -2.67
N SER A 590 -10.37 -13.91 -1.93
CA SER A 590 -10.62 -14.31 -0.55
C SER A 590 -11.10 -15.76 -0.44
N ASP A 591 -11.71 -16.33 -1.47
CA ASP A 591 -12.13 -17.73 -1.47
C ASP A 591 -10.97 -18.70 -1.21
N PHE A 592 -9.73 -18.34 -1.62
CA PHE A 592 -8.54 -19.13 -1.32
C PHE A 592 -8.35 -19.38 0.18
N PHE A 593 -8.64 -18.36 1.00
CA PHE A 593 -8.56 -18.46 2.47
C PHE A 593 -9.88 -18.96 3.05
N PHE A 594 -11.00 -18.51 2.49
CA PHE A 594 -12.32 -18.85 3.03
C PHE A 594 -12.62 -20.33 3.06
N VAL A 595 -12.14 -21.12 2.08
CA VAL A 595 -12.33 -22.59 2.06
C VAL A 595 -11.69 -23.27 3.28
N TRP A 596 -10.57 -22.76 3.79
CA TRP A 596 -9.89 -23.26 5.00
C TRP A 596 -10.51 -22.67 6.26
N LEU A 597 -10.75 -21.34 6.32
CA LEU A 597 -11.40 -20.69 7.46
C LEU A 597 -12.77 -21.30 7.75
N ARG A 598 -13.57 -21.48 6.73
CA ARG A 598 -14.89 -22.11 6.85
C ARG A 598 -14.80 -23.51 7.47
N ARG A 599 -13.86 -24.33 7.01
CA ARG A 599 -13.63 -25.69 7.57
C ARG A 599 -13.26 -25.63 9.05
N ASN A 600 -12.44 -24.66 9.43
CA ASN A 600 -11.85 -24.56 10.78
C ASN A 600 -12.74 -23.82 11.78
N THR A 601 -13.61 -22.90 11.33
CA THR A 601 -14.34 -21.96 12.22
C THR A 601 -15.86 -22.06 12.10
N ARG A 602 -16.42 -22.98 11.31
CA ARG A 602 -17.87 -23.13 11.09
C ARG A 602 -18.65 -23.34 12.39
N GLU A 603 -18.09 -24.05 13.36
CA GLU A 603 -18.71 -24.27 14.66
C GLU A 603 -18.55 -23.07 15.60
N ILE A 604 -17.57 -22.19 15.36
CA ILE A 604 -17.26 -21.01 16.17
C ILE A 604 -18.11 -19.82 15.73
N PHE A 605 -18.20 -19.59 14.42
CA PHE A 605 -18.96 -18.47 13.82
C PHE A 605 -19.86 -18.97 12.68
N PRO A 606 -20.93 -19.72 12.99
CA PRO A 606 -21.81 -20.31 11.98
C PRO A 606 -22.49 -19.28 11.08
N GLU A 607 -22.77 -18.08 11.60
CA GLU A 607 -23.41 -16.98 10.89
C GLU A 607 -22.53 -16.41 9.78
N ILE A 608 -21.20 -16.39 9.96
CA ILE A 608 -20.23 -15.84 8.99
C ILE A 608 -19.84 -16.90 7.96
N THR A 609 -19.76 -18.15 8.38
CA THR A 609 -19.25 -19.28 7.58
C THR A 609 -20.35 -20.17 7.00
N GLY A 610 -21.59 -19.70 6.98
CA GLY A 610 -22.76 -20.42 6.47
C GLY A 610 -22.74 -20.67 4.96
N THR A 611 -22.18 -19.75 4.18
CA THR A 611 -22.06 -19.86 2.71
C THR A 611 -20.93 -20.80 2.30
N LEU A 612 -20.99 -21.33 1.06
CA LEU A 612 -19.91 -22.19 0.49
C LEU A 612 -18.74 -21.37 -0.03
N ALA A 613 -18.98 -20.14 -0.45
CA ALA A 613 -18.00 -19.22 -1.00
C ALA A 613 -18.31 -17.78 -0.53
N VAL A 614 -17.36 -16.89 -0.68
CA VAL A 614 -17.52 -15.47 -0.40
C VAL A 614 -18.59 -14.88 -1.32
N PRO A 615 -19.52 -14.03 -0.82
CA PRO A 615 -20.51 -13.33 -1.65
C PRO A 615 -19.83 -12.51 -2.75
N LYS A 616 -20.32 -12.63 -4.00
CA LYS A 616 -19.70 -12.00 -5.17
C LYS A 616 -20.64 -11.06 -5.92
N ASN A 617 -21.94 -11.39 -5.97
CA ASN A 617 -22.88 -10.61 -6.74
C ASN A 617 -23.17 -9.24 -6.12
N GLU A 618 -23.08 -9.17 -4.80
CA GLU A 618 -23.33 -7.97 -3.99
C GLU A 618 -22.05 -7.14 -3.81
N GLU A 619 -20.88 -7.68 -4.15
CA GLU A 619 -19.61 -6.97 -4.02
C GLU A 619 -19.56 -5.77 -4.96
N LEU A 620 -19.46 -4.55 -4.40
CA LEU A 620 -19.47 -3.29 -5.15
C LEU A 620 -18.17 -3.06 -5.92
N ILE A 621 -17.99 -3.84 -6.98
CA ILE A 621 -16.85 -3.75 -7.92
C ILE A 621 -17.36 -3.85 -9.35
N ALA A 622 -16.86 -2.96 -10.22
CA ALA A 622 -17.18 -2.97 -11.64
C ALA A 622 -16.41 -4.10 -12.37
N ALA A 623 -16.88 -5.35 -12.19
CA ALA A 623 -16.27 -6.54 -12.80
C ALA A 623 -17.07 -6.98 -14.05
N PRO A 624 -16.58 -6.71 -15.28
CA PRO A 624 -17.33 -6.99 -16.50
C PRO A 624 -17.76 -8.46 -16.67
N TYR A 625 -16.92 -9.40 -16.26
CA TYR A 625 -17.19 -10.84 -16.37
C TYR A 625 -18.31 -11.32 -15.44
N ARG A 626 -18.63 -10.57 -14.35
CA ARG A 626 -19.74 -10.87 -13.44
C ARG A 626 -21.05 -10.26 -13.91
N HIS A 627 -20.99 -9.05 -14.50
CA HIS A 627 -22.19 -8.24 -14.80
C HIS A 627 -22.56 -8.22 -16.30
N GLY A 628 -21.92 -9.07 -17.12
CA GLY A 628 -22.28 -9.19 -18.55
C GLY A 628 -21.84 -8.03 -19.44
N GLY A 629 -20.70 -7.39 -19.09
CA GLY A 629 -20.06 -6.33 -19.87
C GLY A 629 -19.67 -5.11 -19.05
N GLY A 630 -18.83 -4.24 -19.64
CA GLY A 630 -18.29 -3.07 -18.93
C GLY A 630 -19.37 -2.06 -18.52
N GLU A 631 -20.28 -1.73 -19.43
CA GLU A 631 -21.36 -0.75 -19.21
C GLU A 631 -22.29 -1.14 -18.04
N LYS A 632 -22.71 -2.40 -18.01
CA LYS A 632 -23.54 -2.93 -16.91
C LYS A 632 -22.78 -3.01 -15.59
N ALA A 633 -21.48 -3.30 -15.62
CA ALA A 633 -20.64 -3.31 -14.44
C ALA A 633 -20.48 -1.91 -13.84
N GLU A 634 -20.35 -0.88 -14.69
CA GLU A 634 -20.32 0.52 -14.26
C GLU A 634 -21.65 0.97 -13.65
N GLU A 635 -22.77 0.65 -14.28
CA GLU A 635 -24.11 0.95 -13.76
C GLU A 635 -24.35 0.27 -12.40
N PHE A 636 -23.96 -0.99 -12.26
CA PHE A 636 -24.04 -1.72 -11.00
C PHE A 636 -23.21 -1.03 -9.90
N PHE A 637 -21.94 -0.66 -10.20
CA PHE A 637 -21.08 0.01 -9.25
C PHE A 637 -21.65 1.37 -8.83
N LEU A 638 -22.09 2.19 -9.80
CA LEU A 638 -22.61 3.52 -9.53
C LEU A 638 -23.86 3.48 -8.65
N SER A 639 -24.84 2.65 -9.03
CA SER A 639 -26.09 2.53 -8.28
C SER A 639 -25.89 1.97 -6.87
N GLY A 640 -25.08 0.94 -6.73
CA GLY A 640 -24.79 0.35 -5.43
C GLY A 640 -23.94 1.25 -4.53
N MET A 641 -22.96 1.95 -5.09
CA MET A 641 -22.14 2.90 -4.32
C MET A 641 -22.98 4.10 -3.85
N LYS A 642 -23.89 4.58 -4.69
CA LYS A 642 -24.84 5.63 -4.30
C LYS A 642 -25.69 5.20 -3.10
N LEU A 643 -26.28 4.00 -3.13
CA LEU A 643 -27.04 3.46 -1.99
C LEU A 643 -26.18 3.31 -0.72
N ALA A 644 -24.94 2.85 -0.85
CA ALA A 644 -24.03 2.74 0.27
C ALA A 644 -23.69 4.12 0.89
N VAL A 645 -23.45 5.13 0.05
CA VAL A 645 -23.16 6.51 0.50
C VAL A 645 -24.42 7.15 1.10
N GLU A 646 -25.60 6.96 0.52
CA GLU A 646 -26.88 7.41 1.12
C GLU A 646 -27.08 6.79 2.51
N ASN A 647 -26.78 5.50 2.66
CA ASN A 647 -26.80 4.83 3.95
C ASN A 647 -25.79 5.43 4.97
N MET A 648 -24.59 5.81 4.53
CA MET A 648 -23.62 6.53 5.35
C MET A 648 -24.15 7.90 5.79
N VAL A 649 -24.78 8.68 4.88
CA VAL A 649 -25.38 9.97 5.20
C VAL A 649 -26.42 9.84 6.32
N GLU A 650 -27.32 8.85 6.21
CA GLU A 650 -28.38 8.62 7.19
C GLU A 650 -27.86 8.22 8.57
N GLN A 651 -26.69 7.57 8.64
CA GLN A 651 -26.08 7.10 9.90
C GLN A 651 -25.02 8.07 10.44
N SER A 652 -24.66 9.11 9.70
CA SER A 652 -23.64 10.08 10.12
C SER A 652 -24.14 10.99 11.23
N ASP A 653 -23.27 11.21 12.23
CA ASP A 653 -23.50 12.26 13.22
C ASP A 653 -23.22 13.63 12.58
N PRO A 654 -24.20 14.54 12.49
CA PRO A 654 -24.05 15.82 11.81
C PRO A 654 -23.02 16.77 12.47
N HIS A 655 -22.60 16.49 13.71
CA HIS A 655 -21.58 17.29 14.41
C HIS A 655 -20.17 17.01 13.90
N PHE A 656 -19.96 15.89 13.20
CA PHE A 656 -18.64 15.47 12.70
C PHE A 656 -18.63 15.33 11.18
N PRO A 657 -17.51 15.64 10.51
CA PRO A 657 -17.36 15.32 9.09
C PRO A 657 -17.22 13.82 8.88
N THR A 658 -17.68 13.32 7.75
CA THR A 658 -17.41 11.97 7.25
C THR A 658 -16.06 11.98 6.54
N ALA A 659 -15.20 10.97 6.80
CA ALA A 659 -13.95 10.76 6.08
C ALA A 659 -14.07 9.56 5.14
N ILE A 660 -13.84 9.78 3.83
CA ILE A 660 -13.88 8.73 2.81
C ILE A 660 -12.51 8.65 2.15
N TYR A 661 -11.88 7.47 2.22
CA TYR A 661 -10.60 7.22 1.54
C TYR A 661 -10.86 6.69 0.14
N TYR A 662 -10.20 7.24 -0.85
CA TYR A 662 -10.33 6.75 -2.23
C TYR A 662 -9.04 6.92 -3.02
N ALA A 663 -8.79 6.00 -3.97
CA ALA A 663 -7.70 6.10 -4.92
C ALA A 663 -8.12 5.57 -6.29
N PHE A 664 -7.54 6.09 -7.34
CA PHE A 664 -7.79 5.64 -8.71
C PHE A 664 -6.48 5.45 -9.49
N LYS A 665 -6.53 4.70 -10.60
CA LYS A 665 -5.37 4.45 -11.46
C LYS A 665 -5.24 5.54 -12.52
N GLN A 666 -4.02 6.02 -12.72
CA GLN A 666 -3.71 7.00 -13.77
C GLN A 666 -3.65 6.39 -15.18
N SER A 667 -3.54 5.05 -15.31
CA SER A 667 -3.48 4.36 -16.61
C SER A 667 -4.78 4.43 -17.44
N GLU A 668 -5.83 5.04 -16.92
CA GLU A 668 -7.10 5.27 -17.62
C GLU A 668 -7.17 6.65 -18.30
N ILE A 669 -6.07 7.43 -18.25
CA ILE A 669 -5.93 8.70 -18.98
C ILE A 669 -5.34 8.39 -20.35
N GLU A 670 -6.10 7.78 -21.24
CA GLU A 670 -5.75 7.71 -22.66
C GLU A 670 -6.51 8.81 -23.44
N ASP A 671 -5.72 9.56 -24.24
CA ASP A 671 -6.12 10.51 -25.26
C ASP A 671 -7.26 11.51 -24.94
N GLN A 672 -6.89 12.76 -24.76
CA GLN A 672 -7.73 13.97 -24.69
C GLN A 672 -8.06 14.56 -23.30
N GLY A 673 -7.25 14.38 -22.28
CA GLY A 673 -7.45 15.06 -20.97
C GLY A 673 -8.70 14.59 -20.22
N ILE A 674 -9.09 13.34 -20.41
CA ILE A 674 -10.27 12.73 -19.81
C ILE A 674 -9.93 12.20 -18.42
N VAL A 675 -10.65 12.71 -17.43
CA VAL A 675 -10.67 12.20 -16.05
C VAL A 675 -11.07 10.73 -16.04
N SER A 676 -10.42 9.92 -15.20
CA SER A 676 -10.77 8.51 -14.98
C SER A 676 -12.28 8.33 -14.75
N THR A 677 -12.91 7.47 -15.52
CA THR A 677 -14.34 7.18 -15.40
C THR A 677 -14.69 6.76 -13.97
N GLY A 678 -13.90 5.89 -13.36
CA GLY A 678 -14.16 5.40 -12.00
C GLY A 678 -14.12 6.49 -10.92
N TRP A 679 -13.22 7.49 -11.05
CA TRP A 679 -13.17 8.62 -10.12
C TRP A 679 -14.38 9.56 -10.28
N ALA A 680 -14.70 9.95 -11.51
CA ALA A 680 -15.85 10.81 -11.79
C ALA A 680 -17.16 10.15 -11.31
N THR A 681 -17.33 8.85 -11.58
CA THR A 681 -18.47 8.04 -11.15
C THR A 681 -18.58 7.99 -9.62
N PHE A 682 -17.46 7.81 -8.91
CA PHE A 682 -17.47 7.79 -7.45
C PHE A 682 -17.83 9.16 -6.85
N ILE A 683 -17.21 10.24 -7.30
CA ILE A 683 -17.53 11.61 -6.85
C ILE A 683 -18.98 11.99 -7.18
N GLN A 684 -19.49 11.56 -8.33
CA GLN A 684 -20.90 11.72 -8.70
C GLN A 684 -21.81 11.07 -7.65
N ALA A 685 -21.54 9.82 -7.27
CA ALA A 685 -22.30 9.11 -6.23
C ALA A 685 -22.26 9.85 -4.89
N VAL A 686 -21.08 10.33 -4.44
CA VAL A 686 -20.93 11.07 -3.18
C VAL A 686 -21.75 12.37 -3.17
N ILE A 687 -21.70 13.15 -4.24
CA ILE A 687 -22.40 14.44 -4.34
C ILE A 687 -23.92 14.24 -4.49
N GLU A 688 -24.35 13.27 -5.28
CA GLU A 688 -25.78 12.95 -5.47
C GLU A 688 -26.42 12.42 -4.19
N SER A 689 -25.69 11.69 -3.37
CA SER A 689 -26.14 11.21 -2.07
C SER A 689 -26.29 12.32 -1.02
N GLY A 690 -25.93 13.56 -1.34
CA GLY A 690 -26.14 14.73 -0.50
C GLY A 690 -24.95 15.20 0.33
N TYR A 691 -23.75 14.70 0.06
CA TYR A 691 -22.53 15.25 0.65
C TYR A 691 -22.02 16.50 -0.10
N GLU A 692 -21.40 17.42 0.65
CA GLU A 692 -20.46 18.43 0.17
C GLU A 692 -19.05 18.04 0.61
N ILE A 693 -18.05 18.31 -0.23
CA ILE A 693 -16.65 18.01 0.06
C ILE A 693 -16.00 19.27 0.63
N ASN A 694 -15.60 19.24 1.91
CA ASN A 694 -15.05 20.42 2.58
C ASN A 694 -13.52 20.52 2.44
N ALA A 695 -12.84 19.38 2.42
CA ALA A 695 -11.39 19.29 2.24
C ALA A 695 -10.98 17.95 1.66
N THR A 696 -9.77 17.89 1.09
CA THR A 696 -9.15 16.66 0.61
C THR A 696 -7.69 16.61 0.98
N TRP A 697 -7.21 15.42 1.36
CA TRP A 697 -5.86 15.22 1.85
C TRP A 697 -5.20 14.04 1.13
N PRO A 698 -4.13 14.28 0.34
CA PRO A 698 -3.41 13.19 -0.30
C PRO A 698 -2.55 12.44 0.72
N MET A 699 -2.81 11.15 0.89
CA MET A 699 -2.11 10.27 1.81
C MET A 699 -1.24 9.27 1.06
N ARG A 700 0.05 9.16 1.39
CA ARG A 700 0.93 8.14 0.81
C ARG A 700 0.53 6.76 1.26
N THR A 701 0.03 5.96 0.32
CA THR A 701 -0.43 4.60 0.57
C THR A 701 0.44 3.55 -0.11
N GLU A 702 1.44 3.94 -0.91
CA GLU A 702 2.25 3.03 -1.70
C GLU A 702 3.73 3.05 -1.28
N LYS A 703 4.44 1.91 -1.49
CA LYS A 703 5.88 1.83 -1.18
C LYS A 703 6.69 2.59 -2.23
N PRO A 704 7.70 3.38 -1.82
CA PRO A 704 8.73 3.85 -2.74
C PRO A 704 9.44 2.67 -3.42
N GLY A 705 9.77 2.79 -4.72
CA GLY A 705 10.58 1.79 -5.42
C GLY A 705 9.88 0.50 -5.85
N ARG A 706 8.56 0.50 -6.10
CA ARG A 706 7.89 -0.63 -6.79
C ARG A 706 8.47 -0.81 -8.18
N MET A 707 8.73 -2.06 -8.60
CA MET A 707 9.17 -2.37 -9.98
C MET A 707 8.17 -1.88 -11.06
N ILE A 708 6.91 -1.63 -10.67
CA ILE A 708 5.87 -1.04 -11.54
C ILE A 708 6.01 0.49 -11.60
N SER A 709 6.61 1.14 -10.61
CA SER A 709 6.83 2.59 -10.59
C SER A 709 8.11 3.02 -11.32
N VAL A 710 9.01 2.10 -11.61
CA VAL A 710 10.21 2.38 -12.41
C VAL A 710 9.81 2.45 -13.88
N GLY A 711 9.73 3.68 -14.41
CA GLY A 711 9.35 3.93 -15.81
C GLY A 711 7.84 4.07 -16.07
N THR A 712 7.01 4.19 -15.03
CA THR A 712 5.57 4.47 -15.17
C THR A 712 5.13 5.54 -14.19
N ASN A 713 4.17 6.38 -14.57
CA ASN A 713 3.52 7.38 -13.72
C ASN A 713 2.50 6.70 -12.76
N ALA A 714 2.95 5.77 -11.91
CA ALA A 714 2.06 5.13 -10.96
C ALA A 714 1.75 6.07 -9.79
N LEU A 715 0.48 6.21 -9.45
CA LEU A 715 0.04 7.00 -8.29
C LEU A 715 0.64 6.45 -6.99
N ALA A 716 1.22 7.34 -6.19
CA ALA A 716 1.79 7.03 -4.89
C ALA A 716 0.80 7.28 -3.73
N ASN A 717 -0.29 8.00 -3.98
CA ASN A 717 -1.20 8.53 -2.96
C ASN A 717 -2.65 8.06 -3.15
N SER A 718 -3.37 7.99 -2.02
CA SER A 718 -4.84 8.00 -1.99
C SER A 718 -5.30 9.38 -1.51
N VAL A 719 -6.54 9.74 -1.76
CA VAL A 719 -7.14 10.98 -1.26
C VAL A 719 -8.13 10.66 -0.15
N VAL A 720 -8.06 11.40 0.94
CA VAL A 720 -9.10 11.40 1.99
C VAL A 720 -10.01 12.58 1.73
N LEU A 721 -11.29 12.31 1.50
CA LEU A 721 -12.34 13.32 1.37
C LEU A 721 -12.93 13.59 2.75
N ALA A 722 -12.88 14.83 3.22
CA ALA A 722 -13.64 15.28 4.39
C ALA A 722 -14.97 15.86 3.90
N CYS A 723 -16.07 15.18 4.20
CA CYS A 723 -17.39 15.49 3.69
C CYS A 723 -18.36 15.90 4.81
N ARG A 724 -19.27 16.80 4.49
CA ARG A 724 -20.43 17.13 5.34
C ARG A 724 -21.72 16.90 4.56
N VAL A 725 -22.79 16.64 5.28
CA VAL A 725 -24.12 16.64 4.69
C VAL A 725 -24.44 18.05 4.18
N ARG A 726 -24.68 18.19 2.88
CA ARG A 726 -24.94 19.46 2.23
C ARG A 726 -26.23 20.08 2.76
N SER A 727 -26.22 21.41 2.97
CA SER A 727 -27.39 22.16 3.39
C SER A 727 -28.52 22.09 2.36
N ASN A 728 -29.75 21.85 2.83
CA ASN A 728 -30.94 21.87 1.99
C ASN A 728 -31.24 23.26 1.35
N VAL A 729 -30.63 24.33 1.89
CA VAL A 729 -30.76 25.70 1.37
C VAL A 729 -29.57 26.12 0.48
N ALA A 730 -28.77 25.16 0.01
CA ALA A 730 -27.66 25.42 -0.90
C ALA A 730 -28.13 26.12 -2.18
N GLU A 731 -27.38 27.11 -2.63
CA GLU A 731 -27.68 27.95 -3.81
C GLU A 731 -27.43 27.19 -5.12
N THR A 732 -28.13 27.63 -6.17
CA THR A 732 -27.82 27.23 -7.54
C THR A 732 -27.07 28.37 -8.24
N ILE A 733 -25.97 28.07 -8.92
CA ILE A 733 -25.14 29.05 -9.60
C ILE A 733 -24.96 28.68 -11.07
N THR A 734 -24.51 29.67 -11.86
CA THR A 734 -24.16 29.46 -13.27
C THR A 734 -22.71 28.95 -13.42
N ARG A 735 -22.39 28.37 -14.57
CA ARG A 735 -21.02 28.00 -14.97
C ARG A 735 -20.02 29.15 -14.83
N ALA A 736 -20.41 30.38 -15.21
CA ALA A 736 -19.54 31.53 -15.11
C ALA A 736 -19.21 31.93 -13.65
N GLU A 737 -20.18 31.78 -12.76
CA GLU A 737 -19.97 32.01 -11.31
C GLU A 737 -19.11 30.94 -10.70
N PHE A 738 -19.28 29.67 -11.09
CA PHE A 738 -18.41 28.58 -10.68
C PHE A 738 -16.96 28.79 -11.10
N ILE A 739 -16.70 29.14 -12.37
CA ILE A 739 -15.34 29.43 -12.85
C ILE A 739 -14.71 30.60 -12.08
N ARG A 740 -15.46 31.67 -11.77
CA ARG A 740 -14.95 32.78 -10.96
C ARG A 740 -14.57 32.36 -9.53
N ALA A 741 -15.40 31.53 -8.90
CA ALA A 741 -15.11 30.98 -7.59
C ALA A 741 -13.88 30.09 -7.62
N LEU A 742 -13.75 29.24 -8.64
CA LEU A 742 -12.62 28.35 -8.84
C LEU A 742 -11.30 29.12 -9.01
N LYS A 743 -11.27 30.15 -9.87
CA LYS A 743 -10.08 31.03 -10.06
C LYS A 743 -9.64 31.76 -8.81
N ARG A 744 -10.54 32.03 -7.88
CA ARG A 744 -10.23 32.68 -6.60
C ARG A 744 -9.68 31.69 -5.56
N GLU A 745 -10.23 30.46 -5.49
CA GLU A 745 -10.00 29.55 -4.36
C GLU A 745 -9.00 28.44 -4.67
N LEU A 746 -8.84 28.04 -5.94
CA LEU A 746 -7.95 26.95 -6.31
C LEU A 746 -6.44 27.29 -6.21
N PRO A 747 -5.96 28.48 -6.67
CA PRO A 747 -4.54 28.81 -6.61
C PRO A 747 -3.92 28.74 -5.21
N PRO A 748 -4.49 29.34 -4.15
CA PRO A 748 -3.93 29.23 -2.81
C PRO A 748 -3.93 27.79 -2.30
N ALA A 749 -4.94 26.98 -2.62
CA ALA A 749 -4.98 25.58 -2.23
C ALA A 749 -3.89 24.75 -2.92
N ILE A 750 -3.58 25.03 -4.20
CA ILE A 750 -2.47 24.37 -4.91
C ILE A 750 -1.12 24.75 -4.26
N ALA A 751 -0.91 26.01 -3.91
CA ALA A 751 0.30 26.45 -3.23
C ALA A 751 0.52 25.71 -1.90
N GLU A 752 -0.55 25.48 -1.12
CA GLU A 752 -0.50 24.66 0.11
C GLU A 752 -0.12 23.21 -0.17
N LEU A 753 -0.65 22.61 -1.25
CA LEU A 753 -0.30 21.25 -1.66
C LEU A 753 1.17 21.13 -2.10
N GLN A 754 1.70 22.13 -2.80
CA GLN A 754 3.12 22.20 -3.17
C GLN A 754 4.01 22.35 -1.92
N ALA A 755 3.62 23.20 -0.97
CA ALA A 755 4.31 23.35 0.31
C ALA A 755 4.34 22.03 1.11
N ALA A 756 3.29 21.21 1.00
CA ALA A 756 3.22 19.88 1.60
C ALA A 756 3.98 18.78 0.81
N ASN A 757 4.79 19.13 -0.20
CA ASN A 757 5.61 18.22 -1.01
C ASN A 757 4.83 17.08 -1.68
N ILE A 758 3.65 17.38 -2.21
CA ILE A 758 2.86 16.42 -2.99
C ILE A 758 3.62 16.13 -4.29
N ALA A 759 3.77 14.84 -4.63
CA ALA A 759 4.44 14.46 -5.87
C ALA A 759 3.73 15.06 -7.11
N PRO A 760 4.46 15.55 -8.13
CA PRO A 760 3.86 16.15 -9.31
C PRO A 760 2.85 15.27 -10.04
N ALA A 761 3.07 13.96 -10.08
CA ALA A 761 2.11 12.99 -10.64
C ALA A 761 0.78 12.93 -9.86
N ASP A 762 0.79 13.24 -8.56
CA ASP A 762 -0.37 13.23 -7.70
C ASP A 762 -1.06 14.61 -7.61
N MET A 763 -0.41 15.68 -8.11
CA MET A 763 -0.91 17.05 -8.03
C MET A 763 -2.28 17.23 -8.71
N PRO A 764 -2.54 16.72 -9.93
CA PRO A 764 -3.86 16.82 -10.53
C PRO A 764 -4.95 16.18 -9.67
N GLN A 765 -4.65 15.02 -9.08
CA GLN A 765 -5.58 14.34 -8.18
C GLN A 765 -5.82 15.12 -6.88
N SER A 766 -4.77 15.71 -6.33
CA SER A 766 -4.84 16.47 -5.08
C SER A 766 -5.59 17.80 -5.28
N ALA A 767 -5.37 18.48 -6.40
CA ALA A 767 -6.05 19.72 -6.77
C ALA A 767 -7.56 19.53 -7.07
N ILE A 768 -7.97 18.34 -7.46
CA ILE A 768 -9.39 18.00 -7.63
C ILE A 768 -10.18 18.27 -6.35
N GLY A 769 -9.61 17.98 -5.20
CA GLY A 769 -10.30 18.14 -3.92
C GLY A 769 -10.76 19.57 -3.64
N PRO A 770 -9.88 20.54 -3.55
CA PRO A 770 -10.27 21.94 -3.40
C PRO A 770 -11.24 22.43 -4.49
N GLY A 771 -11.01 22.04 -5.73
CA GLY A 771 -11.91 22.36 -6.84
C GLY A 771 -13.30 21.75 -6.70
N MET A 772 -13.39 20.50 -6.30
CA MET A 772 -14.68 19.83 -6.02
C MET A 772 -15.34 20.37 -4.76
N GLY A 773 -14.57 20.89 -3.78
CA GLY A 773 -15.09 21.63 -2.65
C GLY A 773 -15.87 22.87 -3.09
N VAL A 774 -15.35 23.60 -4.09
CA VAL A 774 -16.08 24.71 -4.72
C VAL A 774 -17.33 24.24 -5.44
N PHE A 775 -17.27 23.13 -6.18
CA PHE A 775 -18.38 22.59 -6.94
C PHE A 775 -19.51 22.03 -6.05
N SER A 776 -19.18 21.19 -5.08
CA SER A 776 -20.13 20.40 -4.30
C SER A 776 -20.92 21.16 -3.25
N ARG A 777 -20.48 22.37 -2.87
CA ARG A 777 -21.19 23.24 -1.92
C ARG A 777 -22.50 23.79 -2.47
N TYR A 778 -22.62 23.87 -3.78
CA TYR A 778 -23.84 24.34 -4.47
C TYR A 778 -24.81 23.20 -4.73
N LYS A 779 -26.11 23.53 -4.70
CA LYS A 779 -27.15 22.57 -5.04
C LYS A 779 -27.04 22.09 -6.47
N LYS A 780 -26.77 23.02 -7.41
CA LYS A 780 -26.52 22.77 -8.83
C LYS A 780 -25.63 23.87 -9.40
N VAL A 781 -24.78 23.50 -10.32
CA VAL A 781 -24.11 24.44 -11.24
C VAL A 781 -24.79 24.25 -12.60
N LEU A 782 -25.31 25.33 -13.19
CA LEU A 782 -26.04 25.27 -14.46
C LEU A 782 -25.13 25.60 -15.63
N GLU A 783 -25.21 24.81 -16.69
CA GLU A 783 -24.60 25.10 -17.99
C GLU A 783 -25.37 26.22 -18.70
N SER A 784 -24.92 26.65 -19.89
CA SER A 784 -25.54 27.73 -20.66
C SER A 784 -26.93 27.40 -21.20
N ASP A 785 -27.31 26.14 -21.21
CA ASP A 785 -28.63 25.61 -21.62
C ASP A 785 -29.52 25.26 -20.42
N ASP A 786 -29.19 25.76 -19.21
CA ASP A 786 -29.87 25.48 -17.94
C ASP A 786 -29.81 24.01 -17.48
N SER A 787 -29.09 23.14 -18.19
CA SER A 787 -28.83 21.77 -17.72
C SER A 787 -27.86 21.73 -16.54
N PRO A 788 -27.96 20.77 -15.61
CA PRO A 788 -26.99 20.62 -14.56
C PRO A 788 -25.63 20.20 -15.10
N MET A 789 -24.56 20.90 -14.67
CA MET A 789 -23.20 20.54 -15.01
C MET A 789 -22.84 19.16 -14.43
N SER A 790 -22.26 18.30 -15.27
CA SER A 790 -21.79 17.00 -14.83
C SER A 790 -20.49 17.11 -13.99
N VAL A 791 -20.26 16.16 -13.08
CA VAL A 791 -18.98 16.06 -12.34
C VAL A 791 -17.80 15.95 -13.31
N LYS A 792 -17.95 15.24 -14.42
CA LYS A 792 -16.92 15.14 -15.47
C LYS A 792 -16.55 16.50 -16.02
N THR A 793 -17.51 17.36 -16.33
CA THR A 793 -17.28 18.73 -16.83
C THR A 793 -16.60 19.58 -15.74
N ALA A 794 -17.05 19.47 -14.50
CA ALA A 794 -16.43 20.21 -13.38
C ALA A 794 -14.95 19.81 -13.21
N LEU A 795 -14.63 18.52 -13.27
CA LEU A 795 -13.25 18.02 -13.18
C LEU A 795 -12.38 18.51 -14.35
N GLN A 796 -12.92 18.61 -15.56
CA GLN A 796 -12.20 19.16 -16.72
C GLN A 796 -11.89 20.67 -16.52
N LEU A 797 -12.82 21.41 -15.93
CA LEU A 797 -12.60 22.82 -15.61
C LEU A 797 -11.53 23.00 -14.51
N ILE A 798 -11.57 22.17 -13.47
CA ILE A 798 -10.58 22.17 -12.39
C ILE A 798 -9.18 21.87 -12.95
N ASN A 799 -9.03 20.84 -13.78
CA ASN A 799 -7.76 20.50 -14.39
C ASN A 799 -7.23 21.64 -15.28
N ARG A 800 -8.11 22.31 -16.05
CA ARG A 800 -7.71 23.45 -16.86
C ARG A 800 -7.19 24.60 -16.01
N GLU A 801 -7.85 24.93 -14.91
CA GLU A 801 -7.40 25.98 -13.99
C GLU A 801 -6.08 25.61 -13.30
N LEU A 802 -5.85 24.32 -12.99
CA LEU A 802 -4.57 23.82 -12.50
C LEU A 802 -3.45 24.02 -13.52
N ASP A 803 -3.69 23.65 -14.79
CA ASP A 803 -2.71 23.83 -15.87
C ASP A 803 -2.39 25.32 -16.11
N GLU A 804 -3.41 26.20 -16.03
CA GLU A 804 -3.24 27.65 -16.11
C GLU A 804 -2.37 28.20 -14.96
N TYR A 805 -2.59 27.70 -13.74
CA TYR A 805 -1.80 28.07 -12.56
C TYR A 805 -0.33 27.61 -12.67
N LEU A 806 -0.09 26.33 -12.98
CA LEU A 806 1.26 25.78 -13.13
C LEU A 806 2.03 26.45 -14.29
N GLY A 807 1.34 26.81 -15.37
CA GLY A 807 1.90 27.61 -16.47
C GLY A 807 2.29 29.04 -16.07
N GLY A 808 1.58 29.65 -15.12
CA GLY A 808 1.83 30.99 -14.60
C GLY A 808 3.09 31.11 -13.76
N ILE A 809 3.52 30.07 -13.05
CA ILE A 809 4.72 30.02 -12.20
C ILE A 809 6.00 30.32 -12.99
N GLN A 810 6.04 30.10 -14.30
CA GLN A 810 7.20 30.38 -15.15
C GLN A 810 7.68 31.83 -15.10
N GLY A 811 6.82 32.78 -14.71
CA GLY A 811 7.18 34.20 -14.57
C GLY A 811 8.12 34.53 -13.41
N GLU A 812 8.23 33.67 -12.41
CA GLU A 812 8.97 33.89 -11.16
C GLU A 812 10.44 33.45 -11.20
N PHE A 813 10.84 32.67 -12.22
CA PHE A 813 12.22 32.18 -12.35
C PHE A 813 13.18 33.27 -12.96
N ASP A 814 14.48 33.07 -12.73
CA ASP A 814 15.51 33.88 -13.39
C ASP A 814 15.42 33.80 -14.92
N ALA A 815 15.98 34.78 -15.62
CA ALA A 815 15.82 34.88 -17.07
C ALA A 815 16.45 33.70 -17.84
N ASP A 816 17.58 33.19 -17.34
CA ASP A 816 18.27 32.01 -17.93
C ASP A 816 17.44 30.71 -17.73
N THR A 817 16.87 30.51 -16.55
CA THR A 817 15.94 29.40 -16.27
C THR A 817 14.69 29.51 -17.15
N ARG A 818 14.09 30.68 -17.34
CA ARG A 818 12.93 30.87 -18.22
C ARG A 818 13.27 30.60 -19.69
N PHE A 819 14.48 30.95 -20.13
CA PHE A 819 14.98 30.53 -21.44
C PHE A 819 15.02 28.98 -21.55
N ALA A 820 15.62 28.33 -20.56
CA ALA A 820 15.77 26.90 -20.54
C ALA A 820 14.41 26.15 -20.57
N ILE A 821 13.43 26.61 -19.79
CA ILE A 821 12.07 26.05 -19.77
C ILE A 821 11.46 26.10 -21.18
N THR A 822 11.48 27.27 -21.83
CA THR A 822 10.88 27.45 -23.16
C THR A 822 11.62 26.65 -24.23
N TRP A 823 12.94 26.61 -24.16
CA TRP A 823 13.75 25.79 -25.05
C TRP A 823 13.45 24.30 -24.86
N PHE A 824 13.36 23.85 -23.62
CA PHE A 824 13.02 22.46 -23.28
C PHE A 824 11.62 22.08 -23.75
N GLU A 825 10.65 22.96 -23.62
CA GLU A 825 9.29 22.72 -24.13
C GLU A 825 9.27 22.50 -25.64
N GLN A 826 10.06 23.28 -26.41
CA GLN A 826 10.10 23.24 -27.87
C GLN A 826 10.99 22.11 -28.39
N TYR A 827 12.19 21.98 -27.88
CA TYR A 827 13.24 21.10 -28.43
C TYR A 827 13.62 19.92 -27.51
N GLY A 828 13.30 19.97 -26.20
CA GLY A 828 13.81 19.01 -25.20
C GLY A 828 15.34 19.07 -25.13
N MET A 829 15.96 17.92 -25.14
CA MET A 829 17.43 17.75 -25.20
C MET A 829 17.96 17.72 -26.63
N ALA A 830 17.12 17.89 -27.66
CA ALA A 830 17.54 17.89 -29.06
C ALA A 830 18.19 19.23 -29.46
N LYS A 831 19.01 19.19 -30.52
CA LYS A 831 19.68 20.37 -31.08
C LYS A 831 18.68 21.23 -31.87
N GLY A 832 18.59 22.55 -31.54
CA GLY A 832 17.86 23.57 -32.29
C GLY A 832 18.81 24.56 -32.97
N ASP A 833 18.25 25.47 -33.76
CA ASP A 833 19.04 26.49 -34.48
C ASP A 833 19.47 27.63 -33.56
N TYR A 834 20.71 28.14 -33.73
CA TYR A 834 21.24 29.25 -32.96
C TYR A 834 20.38 30.52 -33.11
N GLY A 835 19.83 30.79 -34.29
CA GLY A 835 18.93 31.93 -34.53
C GLY A 835 17.65 31.88 -33.70
N ALA A 836 17.09 30.68 -33.48
CA ALA A 836 15.94 30.51 -32.59
C ALA A 836 16.31 30.74 -31.13
N ALA A 837 17.49 30.27 -30.70
CA ALA A 837 18.01 30.52 -29.37
C ALA A 837 18.31 32.01 -29.10
N ASP A 838 18.93 32.71 -30.06
CA ASP A 838 19.24 34.13 -29.97
C ASP A 838 17.96 34.99 -29.85
N ASN A 839 16.95 34.70 -30.67
CA ASN A 839 15.66 35.36 -30.57
C ASN A 839 14.99 35.14 -29.21
N LEU A 840 15.04 33.93 -28.72
CA LEU A 840 14.46 33.56 -27.43
C LEU A 840 15.20 34.24 -26.27
N ALA A 841 16.53 34.30 -26.30
CA ALA A 841 17.37 34.95 -25.30
C ALA A 841 17.14 36.48 -25.27
N ARG A 842 17.14 37.11 -26.43
CA ARG A 842 16.86 38.55 -26.56
C ARG A 842 15.49 38.93 -26.06
N ALA A 843 14.48 38.12 -26.31
CA ALA A 843 13.13 38.36 -25.81
C ALA A 843 13.06 38.35 -24.27
N ARG A 844 14.07 37.83 -23.58
CA ARG A 844 14.20 37.76 -22.11
C ARG A 844 15.27 38.72 -21.56
N GLY A 845 15.88 39.57 -22.42
CA GLY A 845 16.90 40.52 -22.02
C GLY A 845 18.25 39.90 -21.68
N ILE A 846 18.52 38.67 -22.16
CA ILE A 846 19.79 37.96 -21.97
C ILE A 846 20.41 37.57 -23.30
N SER A 847 21.60 36.98 -23.30
CA SER A 847 22.28 36.45 -24.47
C SER A 847 22.42 34.94 -24.41
N VAL A 848 22.57 34.30 -25.58
CA VAL A 848 22.86 32.83 -25.66
C VAL A 848 24.18 32.50 -24.92
N GLU A 849 25.14 33.41 -24.89
CA GLU A 849 26.40 33.25 -24.19
C GLU A 849 26.23 33.33 -22.67
N SER A 850 25.30 34.16 -22.15
CA SER A 850 24.90 34.17 -20.73
C SER A 850 24.38 32.79 -20.32
N VAL A 851 23.43 32.23 -21.07
CA VAL A 851 22.83 30.92 -20.80
C VAL A 851 23.85 29.77 -20.86
N LYS A 852 24.84 29.92 -21.76
CA LYS A 852 25.95 28.97 -21.86
C LYS A 852 26.89 29.08 -20.64
N HIS A 853 27.21 30.29 -20.20
CA HIS A 853 28.01 30.53 -19.00
C HIS A 853 27.31 30.04 -17.73
N ALA A 854 25.99 30.05 -17.71
CA ALA A 854 25.16 29.47 -16.65
C ALA A 854 25.11 27.93 -16.68
N GLY A 855 25.94 27.25 -17.45
CA GLY A 855 25.99 25.78 -17.48
C GLY A 855 24.75 25.09 -18.05
N ILE A 856 23.82 25.84 -18.67
CA ILE A 856 22.52 25.30 -19.12
C ILE A 856 22.60 24.68 -20.51
N ILE A 857 23.34 25.31 -21.43
CA ILE A 857 23.36 24.92 -22.85
C ILE A 857 24.77 24.75 -23.41
N GLU A 858 24.86 23.91 -24.42
CA GLU A 858 25.99 23.87 -25.37
C GLU A 858 25.63 24.64 -26.65
N SER A 859 26.50 25.48 -27.12
CA SER A 859 26.37 26.18 -28.40
C SER A 859 27.59 25.85 -29.27
N ALA A 860 27.38 25.12 -30.36
CA ALA A 860 28.44 24.72 -31.30
C ALA A 860 27.90 24.58 -32.73
N ALA A 861 28.70 25.02 -33.70
CA ALA A 861 28.42 24.87 -35.14
C ALA A 861 27.03 25.39 -35.58
N GLY A 862 26.59 26.53 -35.01
CA GLY A 862 25.30 27.17 -35.35
C GLY A 862 24.07 26.43 -34.74
N LYS A 863 24.28 25.50 -33.84
CA LYS A 863 23.22 24.77 -33.09
C LYS A 863 23.39 25.00 -31.60
N VAL A 864 22.24 24.93 -30.88
CA VAL A 864 22.15 25.05 -29.43
C VAL A 864 21.36 23.84 -28.92
N ARG A 865 21.77 23.26 -27.80
CA ARG A 865 21.03 22.26 -27.05
C ARG A 865 21.18 22.47 -25.57
N ILE A 866 20.21 22.02 -24.80
CA ILE A 866 20.35 21.90 -23.34
C ILE A 866 21.38 20.80 -23.07
N LEU A 867 22.23 21.00 -22.07
CA LEU A 867 23.19 20.00 -21.61
C LEU A 867 22.44 18.85 -20.94
N PRO A 868 22.59 17.61 -21.44
CA PRO A 868 22.08 16.43 -20.76
C PRO A 868 22.74 16.24 -19.39
N ARG A 869 22.01 15.65 -18.44
CA ARG A 869 22.51 15.47 -17.06
C ARG A 869 23.81 14.67 -16.95
N ASP A 870 24.06 13.74 -17.85
CA ASP A 870 25.29 12.93 -17.93
C ASP A 870 26.51 13.71 -18.46
N GLU A 871 26.27 14.87 -19.04
CA GLU A 871 27.32 15.79 -19.55
C GLU A 871 27.58 17.00 -18.64
N LEU A 872 26.84 17.12 -17.51
CA LEU A 872 27.08 18.18 -16.52
C LEU A 872 28.45 17.98 -15.84
N ASP A 873 29.03 19.08 -15.33
CA ASP A 873 30.32 19.05 -14.64
C ASP A 873 30.21 18.22 -13.33
N ASP A 874 31.12 17.25 -13.16
CA ASP A 874 31.19 16.43 -11.95
C ASP A 874 31.73 17.16 -10.74
N ASP A 875 32.54 18.20 -10.96
CA ASP A 875 33.20 19.01 -9.91
C ASP A 875 32.42 20.29 -9.61
N TRP A 876 31.21 20.46 -10.14
CA TRP A 876 30.38 21.63 -9.90
C TRP A 876 29.99 21.78 -8.42
N GLU A 877 30.23 23.00 -7.87
CA GLU A 877 29.89 23.36 -6.51
C GLU A 877 29.10 24.67 -6.49
N PRO A 878 27.91 24.71 -5.87
CA PRO A 878 27.05 25.92 -5.88
C PRO A 878 27.72 27.14 -5.26
N GLU A 879 28.57 26.95 -4.24
CA GLU A 879 29.23 28.02 -3.50
C GLU A 879 30.33 28.76 -4.34
N GLY A 880 30.86 28.09 -5.36
CA GLY A 880 31.87 28.64 -6.27
C GLY A 880 31.32 29.22 -7.56
N ASP A 881 30.02 29.06 -7.80
CA ASP A 881 29.37 29.44 -9.04
C ASP A 881 28.95 30.92 -9.03
N GLY A 882 29.59 31.70 -9.89
CA GLY A 882 29.31 33.13 -10.04
C GLY A 882 28.01 33.46 -10.79
N HIS A 883 27.33 32.48 -11.38
CA HIS A 883 26.10 32.66 -12.16
C HIS A 883 25.07 31.53 -11.85
N LEU A 884 24.90 31.22 -10.59
CA LEU A 884 24.05 30.15 -10.13
C LEU A 884 22.57 30.35 -10.53
N THR A 885 22.01 29.43 -11.33
CA THR A 885 20.61 29.43 -11.78
C THR A 885 19.77 28.36 -11.11
N VAL A 886 18.43 28.53 -11.10
CA VAL A 886 17.50 27.54 -10.58
C VAL A 886 17.52 26.27 -11.45
N TRP A 887 17.67 26.44 -12.77
CA TRP A 887 17.79 25.31 -13.70
C TRP A 887 18.97 24.40 -13.36
N GLU A 888 20.14 24.98 -13.21
CA GLU A 888 21.38 24.27 -12.93
C GLU A 888 21.32 23.55 -11.58
N CYS A 889 20.86 24.24 -10.53
CA CYS A 889 20.62 23.62 -9.23
C CYS A 889 19.73 22.39 -9.33
N LEU A 890 18.62 22.47 -10.09
CA LEU A 890 17.71 21.35 -10.27
C LEU A 890 18.36 20.19 -11.04
N GLN A 891 19.04 20.46 -12.16
CA GLN A 891 19.60 19.38 -12.98
C GLN A 891 20.73 18.63 -12.27
N HIS A 892 21.59 19.31 -11.51
CA HIS A 892 22.60 18.69 -10.68
C HIS A 892 21.97 17.88 -9.53
N LEU A 893 20.93 18.39 -8.88
CA LEU A 893 20.23 17.68 -7.83
C LEU A 893 19.53 16.41 -8.36
N VAL A 894 18.86 16.50 -9.51
CA VAL A 894 18.21 15.34 -10.17
C VAL A 894 19.26 14.31 -10.57
N ARG A 895 20.38 14.73 -11.18
CA ARG A 895 21.48 13.84 -11.53
C ARG A 895 22.01 13.07 -10.33
N LYS A 896 22.27 13.76 -9.23
CA LYS A 896 22.75 13.15 -7.98
C LYS A 896 21.73 12.17 -7.42
N TYR A 897 20.47 12.57 -7.42
CA TYR A 897 19.37 11.73 -6.96
C TYR A 897 19.15 10.48 -7.86
N GLU A 898 19.25 10.60 -9.18
CA GLU A 898 19.15 9.45 -10.10
C GLU A 898 20.26 8.42 -9.88
N LYS A 899 21.45 8.87 -9.46
CA LYS A 899 22.62 8.02 -9.22
C LYS A 899 22.58 7.36 -7.84
N ASP A 900 22.34 8.14 -6.81
CA ASP A 900 22.57 7.77 -5.42
C ASP A 900 21.28 7.67 -4.57
N GLY A 901 20.13 8.06 -5.13
CA GLY A 901 18.84 8.10 -4.44
C GLY A 901 18.84 9.08 -3.24
N ILE A 902 18.12 8.69 -2.18
CA ILE A 902 18.17 9.38 -0.88
C ILE A 902 19.52 9.02 -0.21
N SER A 903 20.52 9.87 -0.41
CA SER A 903 21.87 9.67 0.12
C SER A 903 22.36 10.90 0.88
N HIS A 904 23.42 10.73 1.67
CA HIS A 904 24.08 11.86 2.36
C HIS A 904 24.56 12.91 1.36
N GLU A 905 25.11 12.50 0.23
CA GLU A 905 25.64 13.39 -0.80
C GLU A 905 24.52 14.19 -1.47
N THR A 906 23.36 13.59 -1.72
CA THR A 906 22.18 14.28 -2.27
C THR A 906 21.65 15.30 -1.26
N ALA A 907 21.61 14.94 0.03
CA ALA A 907 21.18 15.84 1.10
C ALA A 907 22.15 17.00 1.33
N VAL A 908 23.48 16.79 1.20
CA VAL A 908 24.52 17.85 1.26
C VAL A 908 24.31 18.84 0.12
N LEU A 909 24.07 18.36 -1.10
CA LEU A 909 23.82 19.23 -2.23
C LEU A 909 22.56 20.06 -2.03
N LEU A 910 21.47 19.44 -1.56
CA LEU A 910 20.23 20.17 -1.25
C LEU A 910 20.46 21.26 -0.19
N LYS A 911 21.27 20.98 0.85
CA LYS A 911 21.63 21.96 1.86
C LYS A 911 22.43 23.13 1.27
N LYS A 912 23.37 22.85 0.37
CA LYS A 912 24.18 23.91 -0.28
C LYS A 912 23.38 24.87 -1.16
N ILE A 913 22.27 24.39 -1.72
CA ILE A 913 21.35 25.18 -2.54
C ILE A 913 20.10 25.67 -1.77
N ASP A 914 20.12 25.64 -0.45
CA ASP A 914 18.97 25.94 0.44
C ASP A 914 18.29 27.28 0.08
N ALA A 915 19.05 28.32 -0.22
CA ALA A 915 18.50 29.63 -0.64
C ALA A 915 17.63 29.58 -1.93
N LYS A 916 17.78 28.55 -2.76
CA LYS A 916 17.02 28.33 -4.00
C LYS A 916 16.14 27.08 -3.93
N ALA A 917 16.12 26.36 -2.81
CA ALA A 917 15.46 25.06 -2.70
C ALA A 917 13.96 25.09 -3.08
N GLU A 918 13.22 26.09 -2.66
CA GLU A 918 11.80 26.26 -3.04
C GLU A 918 11.64 26.55 -4.55
N ALA A 919 12.46 27.41 -5.13
CA ALA A 919 12.42 27.67 -6.57
C ALA A 919 12.83 26.43 -7.40
N VAL A 920 13.79 25.64 -6.91
CA VAL A 920 14.20 24.36 -7.52
C VAL A 920 13.04 23.36 -7.50
N LYS A 921 12.31 23.30 -6.42
CA LYS A 921 11.12 22.48 -6.26
C LYS A 921 10.01 22.90 -7.23
N ASP A 922 9.70 24.19 -7.31
CA ASP A 922 8.70 24.73 -8.25
C ASP A 922 9.07 24.46 -9.70
N LEU A 923 10.35 24.59 -10.05
CA LEU A 923 10.86 24.24 -11.38
C LEU A 923 10.69 22.74 -11.67
N ALA A 924 10.87 21.85 -10.69
CA ALA A 924 10.64 20.41 -10.87
C ALA A 924 9.17 20.11 -11.19
N TYR A 925 8.20 20.78 -10.55
CA TYR A 925 6.78 20.67 -10.90
C TYR A 925 6.51 21.15 -12.34
N CYS A 926 7.07 22.29 -12.71
CA CYS A 926 6.92 22.87 -14.05
C CYS A 926 7.49 21.91 -15.14
N LEU A 927 8.70 21.40 -14.95
CA LEU A 927 9.34 20.50 -15.92
C LEU A 927 8.68 19.11 -15.96
N TYR A 928 8.12 18.66 -14.83
CA TYR A 928 7.27 17.46 -14.85
C TYR A 928 6.06 17.65 -15.76
N ASP A 929 5.31 18.75 -15.61
CA ASP A 929 4.13 19.04 -16.44
C ASP A 929 4.49 19.09 -17.93
N ILE A 930 5.55 19.82 -18.28
CA ILE A 930 6.04 19.91 -19.66
C ILE A 930 6.41 18.51 -20.18
N SER A 931 7.15 17.73 -19.42
CA SER A 931 7.62 16.41 -19.84
C SER A 931 6.45 15.42 -19.99
N ALA A 932 5.55 15.36 -19.02
CA ALA A 932 4.44 14.40 -19.00
C ALA A 932 3.34 14.78 -20.01
N ASN A 933 2.89 16.04 -20.02
CA ASN A 933 1.68 16.45 -20.72
C ASN A 933 1.95 17.00 -22.12
N LYS A 934 3.01 17.84 -22.29
CA LYS A 934 3.30 18.47 -23.58
C LYS A 934 4.24 17.65 -24.45
N ARG A 935 5.31 17.12 -23.91
CA ARG A 935 6.34 16.40 -24.66
C ARG A 935 6.15 14.88 -24.71
N LYS A 936 5.36 14.32 -23.81
CA LYS A 936 5.16 12.87 -23.64
C LYS A 936 6.48 12.12 -23.39
N ASP A 937 7.43 12.75 -22.66
CA ASP A 937 8.71 12.17 -22.28
C ASP A 937 8.60 11.56 -20.87
N ALA A 938 8.26 10.28 -20.84
CA ALA A 938 8.05 9.56 -19.59
C ALA A 938 9.33 9.43 -18.73
N LYS A 939 10.52 9.42 -19.34
CA LYS A 939 11.78 9.31 -18.61
C LYS A 939 12.05 10.57 -17.80
N GLU A 940 11.99 11.74 -18.45
CA GLU A 940 12.17 13.02 -17.78
C GLU A 940 11.09 13.27 -16.72
N ALA A 941 9.83 13.02 -17.03
CA ALA A 941 8.73 13.15 -16.07
C ALA A 941 8.97 12.30 -14.81
N THR A 942 9.44 11.05 -14.98
CA THR A 942 9.73 10.15 -13.85
C THR A 942 10.84 10.70 -12.95
N ALA A 943 11.89 11.30 -13.51
CA ALA A 943 13.00 11.83 -12.74
C ALA A 943 12.56 12.99 -11.82
N TYR A 944 11.80 13.96 -12.33
CA TYR A 944 11.28 15.07 -11.53
C TYR A 944 10.27 14.61 -10.48
N ASN A 945 9.37 13.68 -10.86
CA ASN A 945 8.40 13.15 -9.94
C ASN A 945 9.03 12.40 -8.75
N ALA A 946 10.06 11.59 -9.02
CA ALA A 946 10.75 10.83 -7.99
C ALA A 946 11.49 11.75 -7.00
N LEU A 947 12.17 12.78 -7.48
CA LEU A 947 12.84 13.75 -6.61
C LEU A 947 11.86 14.42 -5.65
N ILE A 948 10.72 14.93 -6.16
CA ILE A 948 9.72 15.61 -5.32
C ILE A 948 9.04 14.62 -4.37
N ALA A 949 8.77 13.39 -4.78
CA ALA A 949 8.18 12.38 -3.91
C ALA A 949 9.05 12.08 -2.66
N ASP A 950 10.36 12.22 -2.77
CA ASP A 950 11.31 12.00 -1.68
C ASP A 950 11.86 13.32 -1.07
N TRP A 951 11.32 14.48 -1.48
CA TRP A 951 11.80 15.81 -1.07
C TRP A 951 11.82 15.99 0.44
N THR A 952 10.76 15.58 1.13
CA THR A 952 10.65 15.63 2.59
C THR A 952 11.79 14.91 3.29
N GLU A 953 12.10 13.70 2.86
CA GLU A 953 13.16 12.91 3.48
C GLU A 953 14.55 13.52 3.18
N LEU A 954 14.76 14.01 1.98
CA LEU A 954 15.99 14.73 1.60
C LEU A 954 16.17 16.00 2.43
N THR A 955 15.12 16.79 2.61
CA THR A 955 15.14 18.03 3.44
C THR A 955 15.41 17.68 4.91
N ARG A 956 14.81 16.63 5.44
CA ARG A 956 15.08 16.16 6.80
C ARG A 956 16.54 15.76 7.00
N GLN A 957 17.13 15.03 6.03
CA GLN A 957 18.54 14.67 6.07
C GLN A 957 19.45 15.88 5.92
N ALA A 958 19.12 16.82 5.02
CA ALA A 958 19.86 18.09 4.86
C ALA A 958 19.87 18.91 6.14
N ALA A 959 18.75 19.01 6.85
CA ALA A 959 18.66 19.72 8.13
C ALA A 959 19.47 19.04 9.26
N ALA A 960 19.63 17.72 9.20
CA ALA A 960 20.42 16.97 10.18
C ALA A 960 21.94 17.08 9.97
N ILE A 961 22.40 17.63 8.85
CA ILE A 961 23.82 17.86 8.56
C ILE A 961 24.28 19.08 9.34
N HIS A 962 25.12 18.87 10.36
CA HIS A 962 25.76 19.99 11.09
C HIS A 962 26.95 20.53 10.28
N ASP A 963 27.07 21.85 10.20
CA ASP A 963 28.23 22.49 9.61
C ASP A 963 29.48 22.25 10.48
N THR A 964 30.32 21.31 10.05
CA THR A 964 31.63 21.04 10.67
C THR A 964 32.71 22.02 10.21
N SER A 965 32.38 23.14 9.58
CA SER A 965 33.35 24.13 9.13
C SER A 965 33.96 24.99 10.23
N GLY A 966 33.64 24.74 11.53
CA GLY A 966 34.13 25.49 12.70
C GLY A 966 35.13 24.79 13.61
N ASP A 967 35.30 23.47 13.55
CA ASP A 967 36.19 22.74 14.48
C ASP A 967 37.40 22.13 13.75
N ARG A 968 38.44 22.96 13.52
CA ARG A 968 39.82 22.45 13.43
C ARG A 968 40.25 21.96 14.82
N GLN A 969 39.97 20.71 15.11
CA GLN A 969 40.55 20.05 16.29
C GLN A 969 42.07 19.95 16.11
N ILE A 970 42.81 20.81 16.87
CA ILE A 970 44.24 20.71 16.99
C ILE A 970 44.55 19.36 17.60
N ARG A 971 45.15 18.44 16.83
CA ARG A 971 45.80 17.24 17.38
C ARG A 971 46.98 17.71 18.25
N LEU A 972 46.83 17.55 19.55
CA LEU A 972 47.97 17.54 20.49
C LEU A 972 48.60 16.16 20.40
N ASP A 973 49.81 16.07 19.80
CA ASP A 973 50.69 14.95 19.90
C ASP A 973 51.18 14.89 21.37
N ILE A 974 50.83 13.80 22.08
CA ILE A 974 51.54 13.30 23.27
C ILE A 974 51.74 11.79 23.04
#